data_6e3cc6ec95eed933f730868ff0872555
#
_entry.id   6e3cc6ec95eed933f730868ff0872555
#
_cell.length_a   1.000
_cell.length_b   1.000
_cell.length_c   1.000
_cell.angle_alpha   90.00
_cell.angle_beta   90.00
_cell.angle_gamma   90.00
#
_symmetry.space_group_name_H-M   'P 1'
#
loop_
_entity.id
_entity.type
_entity.pdbx_description
1 polymer ?
#
loop_
_entity_poly.entity_id
_entity_poly.type
_entity_poly.pdbx_seq_one_letter_code
_entity_poly.pdbx_strand_id
1 'polypeptide(L)'
;MKKRILSILLTLCMLLCLVPTGVFAEGETATGSAAIQLGTDALSKNVNTATAPTVYFGQDHEKNPAAWRVIGYDGNGVASAQGDMTLLAAGNMSSGLQFADFGASNEYAPSNLKTAIDALAKKLTTEENVAVKKRTLTSGGYTGENTDCVAGGQVDNAVFWPLSSKEANAVKEDLRVVDPEHPTWATSNWWLRSPGYSNHDAATVRGDGSVVYSGNAINSWWCARPAFNLNSSSVLFTSAAVGGKPDGGLTPISEYTGNEWKLTLKDSNRNFAVTETTVSGDPGDTVTLHYTGATAGINEYISVILADNSGAQYYGRVAQPTVENGTVEIKIPSGLAPGSYTLKVFSEQCNGEKKTDYASDFVDIDLTVGYQEQFSLAPGGTYYFDLSGENIPGTANGSLPDASLHYVPFTYAGTVNAYKLTSAMATTDEYAQQNKYAHSLFVADYAVTHAVRWYGLNDEGLIFGKNYASGGVDYTLRAPSVGSDATGLGDSDPGVPQSNEWDTMLNKDSGYIQNWNEMFSWGQDTVSFDALRRAVRGYDSARHWLHSYAARSYSNHGFRPVLEVRNPNTLGPDGLKAVTLALGGGKLGSSSDAIHIIVKTGSEFTAPASDGLNRPDGNTGSYFMWLGSDGKLYAPGARVPADVTKLTAQFALSEQFSLKPGGRYYFDLSGEDIPGTVNGNLPDSTLHYVPFTYAGTIEAYKLTSAMATTEEYAQQNKYAHSLFIADYNVTHTVSWDDLNTKSLIFGKNYASGGVDYTLR
;
A
#
# COMPACT_ATOMS: atom_id res chain seq x y z
N MET A 1 -20.82 -61.26 18.01
CA MET A 1 -19.71 -60.28 18.18
C MET A 1 -18.93 -60.00 16.86
N LYS A 2 -18.54 -61.01 16.08
CA LYS A 2 -17.72 -60.80 14.86
C LYS A 2 -18.41 -59.95 13.75
N LYS A 3 -19.76 -60.04 13.57
CA LYS A 3 -20.48 -59.22 12.59
C LYS A 3 -20.65 -57.75 12.96
N ARG A 4 -20.65 -57.40 14.26
CA ARG A 4 -20.72 -56.01 14.73
C ARG A 4 -19.39 -55.29 14.65
N ILE A 5 -18.27 -56.01 14.83
CA ILE A 5 -16.91 -55.48 14.72
C ILE A 5 -16.60 -55.17 13.24
N LEU A 6 -17.04 -56.05 12.29
CA LEU A 6 -16.87 -55.81 10.87
C LEU A 6 -17.69 -54.63 10.36
N SER A 7 -18.90 -54.41 10.89
CA SER A 7 -19.74 -53.26 10.56
C SER A 7 -19.13 -51.93 11.06
N ILE A 8 -18.56 -51.92 12.26
CA ILE A 8 -17.89 -50.75 12.83
C ILE A 8 -16.59 -50.45 12.08
N LEU A 9 -15.85 -51.45 11.68
CA LEU A 9 -14.63 -51.25 10.85
C LEU A 9 -14.98 -50.72 9.46
N LEU A 10 -16.05 -51.19 8.80
CA LEU A 10 -16.50 -50.69 7.51
C LEU A 10 -17.04 -49.26 7.59
N THR A 11 -17.74 -48.93 8.67
CA THR A 11 -18.22 -47.54 8.90
C THR A 11 -17.07 -46.59 9.20
N LEU A 12 -16.04 -47.03 9.92
CA LEU A 12 -14.83 -46.27 10.19
C LEU A 12 -14.00 -46.05 8.89
N CYS A 13 -13.89 -47.07 8.02
CA CYS A 13 -13.25 -46.94 6.71
C CYS A 13 -14.05 -46.02 5.74
N MET A 14 -15.40 -46.03 5.79
CA MET A 14 -16.20 -45.12 4.98
C MET A 14 -16.17 -43.67 5.51
N LEU A 15 -16.01 -43.45 6.82
CA LEU A 15 -15.81 -42.11 7.38
C LEU A 15 -14.40 -41.57 7.07
N LEU A 16 -13.39 -42.41 6.93
CA LEU A 16 -12.04 -42.00 6.50
C LEU A 16 -11.92 -41.70 4.99
N CYS A 17 -12.89 -42.15 4.18
CA CYS A 17 -12.94 -41.86 2.73
C CYS A 17 -13.76 -40.62 2.35
N LEU A 18 -14.37 -39.93 3.33
CA LEU A 18 -15.18 -38.71 3.14
C LEU A 18 -14.56 -37.45 3.74
N VAL A 19 -13.30 -37.51 4.17
CA VAL A 19 -12.55 -36.31 4.53
C VAL A 19 -11.94 -35.78 3.24
N PRO A 20 -12.27 -34.57 2.76
CA PRO A 20 -11.53 -33.97 1.68
C PRO A 20 -10.07 -33.84 2.16
N THR A 21 -9.17 -34.54 1.49
CA THR A 21 -7.72 -34.43 1.73
C THR A 21 -7.26 -33.05 1.27
N GLY A 22 -7.37 -32.10 2.17
CA GLY A 22 -7.02 -30.70 1.93
C GLY A 22 -6.97 -29.86 3.19
N VAL A 23 -7.24 -30.44 4.37
CA VAL A 23 -7.08 -29.73 5.62
C VAL A 23 -5.68 -30.04 6.15
N PHE A 24 -4.74 -29.14 5.92
CA PHE A 24 -3.55 -29.07 6.78
C PHE A 24 -4.05 -28.72 8.19
N ALA A 25 -3.67 -29.54 9.15
CA ALA A 25 -3.97 -29.33 10.55
C ALA A 25 -3.60 -27.89 10.95
N GLU A 26 -4.50 -27.23 11.67
CA GLU A 26 -4.17 -26.03 12.40
C GLU A 26 -2.95 -26.28 13.29
N GLY A 27 -1.92 -25.42 13.15
CA GLY A 27 -0.98 -25.16 14.22
C GLY A 27 0.18 -26.09 14.38
N GLU A 28 1.06 -26.20 13.38
CA GLU A 28 2.47 -26.18 13.71
C GLU A 28 3.07 -24.92 13.14
N THR A 29 3.36 -23.95 14.01
CA THR A 29 4.27 -22.86 13.71
C THR A 29 5.56 -23.47 13.23
N ALA A 30 5.92 -23.25 11.98
CA ALA A 30 7.22 -23.63 11.44
C ALA A 30 8.30 -23.11 12.40
N THR A 31 9.00 -24.01 13.07
CA THR A 31 10.01 -23.70 14.09
C THR A 31 11.37 -23.36 13.46
N GLY A 32 11.39 -22.78 12.26
CA GLY A 32 12.61 -22.36 11.56
C GLY A 32 12.34 -21.18 10.65
N SER A 33 13.36 -20.36 10.44
CA SER A 33 13.36 -19.33 9.40
C SER A 33 13.82 -19.94 8.07
N ALA A 34 13.31 -19.43 6.94
CA ALA A 34 13.83 -19.78 5.63
C ALA A 34 15.20 -19.11 5.40
N ALA A 35 16.04 -19.77 4.63
CA ALA A 35 17.37 -19.25 4.25
C ALA A 35 17.50 -19.31 2.73
N ILE A 36 16.93 -18.32 2.04
CA ILE A 36 16.96 -18.20 0.58
C ILE A 36 17.46 -16.82 0.15
N GLN A 37 17.97 -16.72 -1.07
CA GLN A 37 18.31 -15.46 -1.73
C GLN A 37 18.01 -15.54 -3.22
N LEU A 38 17.32 -14.54 -3.78
CA LEU A 38 17.00 -14.47 -5.20
C LEU A 38 18.29 -14.44 -6.05
N GLY A 39 18.28 -15.16 -7.16
CA GLY A 39 19.42 -15.28 -8.06
C GLY A 39 20.65 -15.92 -7.43
N THR A 40 21.83 -15.43 -7.78
CA THR A 40 23.14 -15.99 -7.40
C THR A 40 24.00 -15.07 -6.56
N ASP A 41 23.49 -13.96 -6.06
CA ASP A 41 24.27 -12.95 -5.32
C ASP A 41 24.91 -13.50 -4.03
N ALA A 42 24.26 -14.48 -3.38
CA ALA A 42 24.83 -15.21 -2.26
C ALA A 42 26.19 -15.83 -2.59
N LEU A 43 26.39 -16.25 -3.84
CA LEU A 43 27.54 -16.98 -4.33
C LEU A 43 28.66 -16.05 -4.84
N SER A 44 28.42 -14.75 -4.95
CA SER A 44 29.39 -13.76 -5.42
C SER A 44 30.41 -13.36 -4.34
N LYS A 45 30.13 -13.69 -3.07
CA LYS A 45 30.99 -13.28 -1.94
C LYS A 45 32.18 -14.24 -1.81
N ASN A 46 33.34 -13.69 -1.47
CA ASN A 46 34.57 -14.46 -1.17
C ASN A 46 35.01 -15.41 -2.32
N VAL A 47 34.69 -15.08 -3.55
CA VAL A 47 35.09 -15.87 -4.72
C VAL A 47 36.59 -16.12 -4.74
N ASN A 48 37.00 -17.36 -5.03
CA ASN A 48 38.41 -17.77 -5.12
C ASN A 48 39.18 -17.51 -3.81
N THR A 49 38.60 -17.72 -2.65
CA THR A 49 39.26 -17.65 -1.33
C THR A 49 39.01 -18.92 -0.53
N ALA A 50 39.70 -19.12 0.59
CA ALA A 50 39.49 -20.27 1.49
C ALA A 50 38.02 -20.40 1.97
N THR A 51 37.31 -19.25 2.07
CA THR A 51 35.89 -19.19 2.47
C THR A 51 34.93 -19.05 1.27
N ALA A 52 35.37 -19.41 0.06
CA ALA A 52 34.51 -19.39 -1.14
C ALA A 52 33.26 -20.25 -0.91
N PRO A 53 32.07 -19.80 -1.39
CA PRO A 53 30.84 -20.58 -1.26
C PRO A 53 30.97 -21.99 -1.81
N THR A 54 30.37 -22.94 -1.12
CA THR A 54 30.17 -24.32 -1.59
C THR A 54 28.77 -24.44 -2.18
N VAL A 55 28.69 -24.93 -3.41
CA VAL A 55 27.43 -25.14 -4.15
C VAL A 55 27.25 -26.63 -4.41
N TYR A 56 26.09 -27.17 -4.10
CA TYR A 56 25.75 -28.55 -4.46
C TYR A 56 25.08 -28.60 -5.82
N PHE A 57 25.67 -29.38 -6.78
CA PHE A 57 25.20 -29.49 -8.15
C PHE A 57 25.63 -30.81 -8.78
N GLY A 58 24.67 -31.59 -9.32
CA GLY A 58 24.94 -32.90 -9.89
C GLY A 58 25.36 -33.94 -8.85
N GLN A 59 26.03 -34.98 -9.30
CA GLN A 59 26.46 -36.14 -8.51
C GLN A 59 27.91 -36.49 -8.76
N ASP A 60 28.60 -36.97 -7.75
CA ASP A 60 29.92 -37.58 -7.87
C ASP A 60 29.87 -38.99 -8.49
N HIS A 61 31.03 -39.68 -8.53
CA HIS A 61 31.10 -41.05 -9.09
C HIS A 61 30.37 -42.09 -8.24
N GLU A 62 30.14 -41.84 -6.96
CA GLU A 62 29.43 -42.70 -5.99
C GLU A 62 27.93 -42.38 -5.93
N LYS A 63 27.45 -41.38 -6.70
CA LYS A 63 26.08 -40.87 -6.71
C LYS A 63 25.70 -40.03 -5.47
N ASN A 64 26.68 -39.57 -4.72
CA ASN A 64 26.43 -38.54 -3.68
C ASN A 64 26.26 -37.15 -4.33
N PRO A 65 25.55 -36.22 -3.66
CA PRO A 65 25.51 -34.81 -4.10
C PRO A 65 26.93 -34.26 -4.25
N ALA A 66 27.26 -33.73 -5.43
CA ALA A 66 28.56 -33.18 -5.69
C ALA A 66 28.69 -31.75 -5.16
N ALA A 67 29.71 -31.50 -4.37
CA ALA A 67 30.05 -30.18 -3.82
C ALA A 67 31.07 -29.45 -4.71
N TRP A 68 30.86 -28.14 -4.92
CA TRP A 68 31.69 -27.32 -5.77
C TRP A 68 32.03 -26.00 -5.08
N ARG A 69 33.26 -25.49 -5.28
CA ARG A 69 33.72 -24.20 -4.75
C ARG A 69 33.67 -23.13 -5.84
N VAL A 70 33.18 -21.94 -5.53
CA VAL A 70 33.12 -20.84 -6.48
C VAL A 70 34.50 -20.21 -6.65
N ILE A 71 35.13 -20.42 -7.82
CA ILE A 71 36.47 -19.91 -8.14
C ILE A 71 36.47 -18.73 -9.12
N GLY A 72 35.35 -18.43 -9.72
CA GLY A 72 35.15 -17.28 -10.61
C GLY A 72 33.66 -16.86 -10.63
N TYR A 73 33.44 -15.56 -10.71
CA TYR A 73 32.09 -14.99 -10.78
C TYR A 73 32.12 -13.67 -11.55
N ASP A 74 31.30 -13.54 -12.57
CA ASP A 74 31.05 -12.30 -13.33
C ASP A 74 32.35 -11.59 -13.78
N GLY A 75 33.29 -12.36 -14.30
CA GLY A 75 34.60 -11.86 -14.75
C GLY A 75 35.67 -11.72 -13.67
N ASN A 76 35.32 -11.99 -12.40
CA ASN A 76 36.27 -11.99 -11.29
C ASN A 76 36.78 -13.41 -10.96
N GLY A 77 38.01 -13.53 -10.48
CA GLY A 77 38.62 -14.83 -10.14
C GLY A 77 39.08 -15.58 -11.38
N VAL A 78 38.91 -16.90 -11.41
CA VAL A 78 39.35 -17.76 -12.53
C VAL A 78 38.29 -17.68 -13.65
N ALA A 79 38.56 -16.81 -14.59
CA ALA A 79 38.03 -16.63 -15.93
C ALA A 79 36.58 -17.10 -16.17
N SER A 80 35.59 -16.38 -15.66
CA SER A 80 34.25 -16.42 -16.22
C SER A 80 33.98 -15.12 -16.99
N ALA A 81 33.22 -15.25 -18.10
CA ALA A 81 32.65 -14.09 -18.73
C ALA A 81 31.58 -13.45 -17.81
N GLN A 82 31.16 -12.23 -18.12
CA GLN A 82 30.05 -11.59 -17.42
C GLN A 82 28.79 -12.49 -17.47
N GLY A 83 28.11 -12.68 -16.36
CA GLY A 83 26.95 -13.56 -16.22
C GLY A 83 27.27 -15.03 -16.01
N ASP A 84 28.53 -15.42 -15.87
CA ASP A 84 28.98 -16.78 -15.64
C ASP A 84 29.57 -16.96 -14.25
N MET A 85 29.41 -18.16 -13.70
CA MET A 85 30.05 -18.60 -12.48
C MET A 85 30.93 -19.81 -12.78
N THR A 86 32.21 -19.76 -12.45
CA THR A 86 33.12 -20.90 -12.57
C THR A 86 33.22 -21.63 -11.24
N LEU A 87 32.95 -22.92 -11.28
CA LEU A 87 32.96 -23.81 -10.12
C LEU A 87 34.02 -24.89 -10.29
N LEU A 88 34.79 -25.16 -9.21
CA LEU A 88 35.74 -26.24 -9.10
C LEU A 88 35.22 -27.28 -8.10
N ALA A 89 35.24 -28.55 -8.44
CA ALA A 89 34.87 -29.60 -7.50
C ALA A 89 35.57 -29.43 -6.16
N ALA A 90 34.85 -29.48 -5.03
CA ALA A 90 35.42 -29.31 -3.70
C ALA A 90 36.38 -30.45 -3.35
N GLY A 91 36.02 -31.67 -3.78
CA GLY A 91 36.82 -32.87 -3.62
C GLY A 91 37.16 -33.54 -4.95
N ASN A 92 37.89 -34.64 -4.89
CA ASN A 92 38.15 -35.50 -6.02
C ASN A 92 36.85 -36.27 -6.41
N MET A 93 36.47 -36.22 -7.67
CA MET A 93 35.22 -36.82 -8.16
C MET A 93 35.40 -38.17 -8.87
N SER A 94 36.58 -38.75 -8.75
CA SER A 94 36.86 -40.10 -9.25
C SER A 94 37.76 -40.87 -8.31
N SER A 95 37.72 -42.18 -8.31
CA SER A 95 38.83 -43.01 -7.80
C SER A 95 40.08 -42.76 -8.62
N GLY A 96 41.26 -43.19 -8.14
CA GLY A 96 42.52 -43.07 -8.84
C GLY A 96 42.40 -43.58 -10.31
N LEU A 97 42.84 -42.78 -11.25
CA LEU A 97 42.85 -43.10 -12.66
C LEU A 97 44.16 -42.61 -13.33
N GLN A 98 44.59 -43.25 -14.36
CA GLN A 98 45.64 -42.78 -15.22
C GLN A 98 45.11 -41.69 -16.16
N PHE A 99 45.94 -40.67 -16.49
CA PHE A 99 45.56 -39.71 -17.54
C PHE A 99 45.31 -40.44 -18.85
N ALA A 100 46.27 -41.27 -19.25
CA ALA A 100 46.19 -42.15 -20.39
C ALA A 100 46.99 -43.45 -20.11
N ASP A 101 46.78 -44.48 -20.90
CA ASP A 101 47.43 -45.77 -20.75
C ASP A 101 48.95 -45.64 -21.03
N PHE A 102 49.70 -46.63 -20.54
CA PHE A 102 51.16 -46.72 -20.81
C PHE A 102 51.42 -46.83 -22.32
N GLY A 103 52.32 -45.96 -22.83
CA GLY A 103 52.66 -45.89 -24.25
C GLY A 103 51.74 -45.00 -25.09
N ALA A 104 50.69 -44.42 -24.52
CA ALA A 104 49.85 -43.41 -25.15
C ALA A 104 50.55 -42.02 -25.11
N SER A 105 49.96 -41.02 -25.74
CA SER A 105 50.37 -39.60 -25.63
C SER A 105 49.50 -38.85 -24.58
N ASN A 106 49.97 -37.65 -24.25
CA ASN A 106 49.23 -36.73 -23.33
C ASN A 106 48.07 -36.00 -24.03
N GLU A 107 47.56 -36.51 -25.15
CA GLU A 107 46.41 -35.97 -25.82
C GLU A 107 45.15 -36.10 -24.94
N TYR A 108 44.47 -35.00 -24.73
CA TYR A 108 43.32 -35.00 -23.81
C TYR A 108 42.06 -35.69 -24.39
N ALA A 109 41.76 -35.46 -25.67
CA ALA A 109 40.57 -35.96 -26.31
C ALA A 109 40.37 -37.50 -26.21
N PRO A 110 41.39 -38.36 -26.43
CA PRO A 110 41.30 -39.82 -26.25
C PRO A 110 41.60 -40.27 -24.82
N SER A 111 41.88 -39.43 -23.86
CA SER A 111 42.40 -39.77 -22.53
C SER A 111 41.37 -40.47 -21.64
N ASN A 112 41.85 -41.29 -20.69
CA ASN A 112 41.05 -41.86 -19.63
C ASN A 112 40.47 -40.76 -18.73
N LEU A 113 41.21 -39.67 -18.51
CA LEU A 113 40.76 -38.53 -17.75
C LEU A 113 39.50 -37.90 -18.37
N LYS A 114 39.50 -37.65 -19.70
CA LYS A 114 38.32 -37.13 -20.38
C LYS A 114 37.15 -38.08 -20.29
N THR A 115 37.39 -39.37 -20.47
CA THR A 115 36.34 -40.39 -20.38
C THR A 115 35.69 -40.39 -18.99
N ALA A 116 36.47 -40.30 -17.92
CA ALA A 116 35.96 -40.19 -16.54
C ALA A 116 35.15 -38.93 -16.30
N ILE A 117 35.63 -37.75 -16.77
CA ILE A 117 34.93 -36.47 -16.64
C ILE A 117 33.63 -36.44 -17.44
N ASP A 118 33.63 -36.94 -18.65
CA ASP A 118 32.41 -37.05 -19.47
C ASP A 118 31.37 -37.99 -18.83
N ALA A 119 31.82 -39.03 -18.11
CA ALA A 119 30.93 -39.92 -17.37
C ALA A 119 30.25 -39.22 -16.18
N LEU A 120 30.92 -38.27 -15.52
CA LEU A 120 30.32 -37.43 -14.51
C LEU A 120 29.29 -36.47 -15.12
N ALA A 121 29.62 -35.83 -16.22
CA ALA A 121 28.73 -34.93 -16.94
C ALA A 121 27.43 -35.61 -17.41
N LYS A 122 27.50 -36.90 -17.77
CA LYS A 122 26.32 -37.69 -18.16
C LYS A 122 25.35 -37.99 -17.00
N LYS A 123 25.73 -37.73 -15.74
CA LYS A 123 24.86 -37.91 -14.57
C LYS A 123 24.02 -36.66 -14.27
N LEU A 124 24.29 -35.55 -14.94
CA LEU A 124 23.47 -34.35 -14.81
C LEU A 124 22.07 -34.63 -15.34
N THR A 125 21.07 -34.04 -14.67
CA THR A 125 19.70 -34.00 -15.20
C THR A 125 19.64 -33.15 -16.47
N THR A 126 18.50 -33.16 -17.15
CA THR A 126 18.27 -32.28 -18.29
C THR A 126 18.41 -30.82 -17.92
N GLU A 127 17.82 -30.40 -16.79
CA GLU A 127 17.77 -29.04 -16.26
C GLU A 127 19.18 -28.59 -15.83
N GLU A 128 19.92 -29.46 -15.13
CA GLU A 128 21.31 -29.19 -14.78
C GLU A 128 22.20 -29.00 -16.01
N ASN A 129 22.02 -29.86 -17.01
CA ASN A 129 22.82 -29.78 -18.26
C ASN A 129 22.50 -28.50 -19.06
N VAL A 130 21.26 -28.01 -19.02
CA VAL A 130 20.86 -26.75 -19.62
C VAL A 130 21.48 -25.54 -18.87
N ALA A 131 21.63 -25.66 -17.57
CA ALA A 131 22.24 -24.60 -16.74
C ALA A 131 23.76 -24.51 -16.91
N VAL A 132 24.43 -25.56 -17.42
CA VAL A 132 25.86 -25.54 -17.70
C VAL A 132 26.17 -24.82 -19.00
N LYS A 133 27.07 -23.85 -18.94
CA LYS A 133 27.60 -23.16 -20.10
C LYS A 133 28.80 -23.94 -20.68
N LYS A 134 28.58 -24.59 -21.78
CA LYS A 134 29.61 -25.41 -22.48
C LYS A 134 30.74 -24.52 -22.99
N ARG A 135 31.98 -25.01 -22.93
CA ARG A 135 33.14 -24.28 -23.43
C ARG A 135 33.95 -25.11 -24.43
N THR A 136 34.76 -24.44 -25.24
CA THR A 136 35.76 -25.03 -26.10
C THR A 136 37.11 -25.03 -25.39
N LEU A 137 37.79 -26.20 -25.37
CA LEU A 137 39.16 -26.34 -24.90
C LEU A 137 40.10 -26.26 -26.09
N THR A 138 40.91 -25.21 -26.21
CA THR A 138 41.77 -24.97 -27.36
C THR A 138 42.94 -25.92 -27.39
N SER A 139 43.34 -26.34 -28.59
CA SER A 139 44.55 -27.16 -28.82
C SER A 139 45.83 -26.33 -28.70
N GLY A 140 46.89 -26.94 -28.18
CA GLY A 140 48.21 -26.30 -28.07
C GLY A 140 49.25 -27.17 -27.39
N GLY A 141 50.44 -26.65 -27.21
CA GLY A 141 51.56 -27.33 -26.59
C GLY A 141 51.94 -26.75 -25.23
N TYR A 142 52.90 -27.35 -24.57
CA TYR A 142 53.45 -26.92 -23.30
C TYR A 142 54.10 -25.50 -23.39
N THR A 143 53.74 -24.61 -22.50
CA THR A 143 54.26 -23.27 -22.38
C THR A 143 54.67 -22.91 -20.94
N GLY A 144 54.93 -23.91 -20.10
CA GLY A 144 55.22 -23.74 -18.70
C GLY A 144 53.95 -23.53 -17.85
N GLU A 145 54.06 -22.69 -16.81
CA GLU A 145 52.99 -22.40 -15.86
C GLU A 145 51.74 -21.78 -16.53
N ASN A 146 51.94 -21.08 -17.66
CA ASN A 146 50.86 -20.40 -18.39
C ASN A 146 50.21 -21.28 -19.49
N THR A 147 50.46 -22.61 -19.47
CA THR A 147 49.84 -23.53 -20.42
C THR A 147 48.33 -23.56 -20.24
N ASP A 148 47.55 -23.07 -21.23
CA ASP A 148 46.08 -22.97 -21.21
C ASP A 148 45.45 -23.67 -22.41
N CYS A 149 45.87 -24.88 -22.65
CA CYS A 149 45.41 -25.67 -23.78
C CYS A 149 45.34 -27.15 -23.44
N VAL A 150 44.87 -27.93 -24.39
CA VAL A 150 44.92 -29.39 -24.39
C VAL A 150 45.87 -29.85 -25.47
N ALA A 151 46.61 -30.96 -25.27
CA ALA A 151 47.39 -31.56 -26.35
C ALA A 151 46.43 -32.34 -27.31
N GLY A 152 46.87 -32.44 -28.55
CA GLY A 152 46.08 -33.07 -29.61
C GLY A 152 45.05 -32.15 -30.23
N GLY A 153 43.85 -32.66 -30.49
CA GLY A 153 42.75 -31.91 -31.10
C GLY A 153 42.00 -31.02 -30.12
N GLN A 154 41.43 -29.95 -30.61
CA GLN A 154 40.49 -29.11 -29.87
C GLN A 154 39.29 -29.97 -29.35
N VAL A 155 38.78 -29.63 -28.17
CA VAL A 155 37.58 -30.28 -27.61
C VAL A 155 36.48 -29.23 -27.49
N ASP A 156 35.42 -29.42 -28.28
CA ASP A 156 34.24 -28.53 -28.28
C ASP A 156 33.16 -29.05 -27.33
N ASN A 157 32.32 -28.10 -26.85
CA ASN A 157 31.16 -28.39 -26.04
C ASN A 157 31.45 -29.15 -24.74
N ALA A 158 32.61 -28.93 -24.12
CA ALA A 158 32.95 -29.51 -22.84
C ALA A 158 31.97 -29.00 -21.77
N VAL A 159 31.26 -29.92 -21.11
CA VAL A 159 30.34 -29.66 -19.99
C VAL A 159 31.13 -29.49 -18.71
N PHE A 160 31.93 -30.50 -18.37
CA PHE A 160 32.93 -30.48 -17.32
C PHE A 160 34.32 -30.58 -17.96
N TRP A 161 35.32 -29.96 -17.30
CA TRP A 161 36.72 -30.02 -17.75
C TRP A 161 37.70 -29.95 -16.58
N PRO A 162 38.90 -30.56 -16.67
CA PRO A 162 39.95 -30.26 -15.71
C PRO A 162 40.54 -28.89 -15.96
N LEU A 163 40.98 -28.21 -14.90
CA LEU A 163 41.65 -26.91 -15.05
C LEU A 163 42.92 -27.05 -15.93
N SER A 164 43.33 -25.96 -16.57
CA SER A 164 44.66 -25.82 -17.16
C SER A 164 45.71 -25.45 -16.08
N SER A 165 47.00 -25.56 -16.41
CA SER A 165 48.05 -25.05 -15.50
C SER A 165 47.91 -23.59 -15.21
N LYS A 166 47.56 -22.76 -16.18
CA LYS A 166 47.30 -21.35 -16.02
C LYS A 166 46.10 -21.09 -15.08
N GLU A 167 44.98 -21.78 -15.29
CA GLU A 167 43.78 -21.67 -14.44
C GLU A 167 44.09 -22.15 -13.02
N ALA A 168 44.80 -23.29 -12.87
CA ALA A 168 45.16 -23.81 -11.57
C ALA A 168 46.06 -22.84 -10.80
N ASN A 169 47.02 -22.18 -11.46
CA ASN A 169 47.86 -21.13 -10.84
C ASN A 169 47.04 -19.90 -10.40
N ALA A 170 45.95 -19.57 -11.12
CA ALA A 170 45.09 -18.45 -10.75
C ALA A 170 44.10 -18.81 -9.58
N VAL A 171 43.86 -20.09 -9.30
CA VAL A 171 43.10 -20.53 -8.11
C VAL A 171 44.00 -20.37 -6.89
N LYS A 172 43.44 -19.83 -5.77
CA LYS A 172 44.16 -19.73 -4.51
C LYS A 172 44.60 -21.10 -3.99
N GLU A 173 45.75 -21.14 -3.36
CA GLU A 173 46.37 -22.38 -2.89
C GLU A 173 45.46 -23.20 -1.97
N ASP A 174 44.78 -22.53 -1.02
CA ASP A 174 43.85 -23.16 -0.11
C ASP A 174 42.70 -23.89 -0.83
N LEU A 175 42.26 -23.42 -1.99
CA LEU A 175 41.25 -24.07 -2.81
C LEU A 175 41.81 -25.18 -3.71
N ARG A 176 43.11 -25.19 -3.96
CA ARG A 176 43.76 -26.28 -4.70
C ARG A 176 43.98 -27.52 -3.84
N VAL A 177 44.11 -27.37 -2.54
CA VAL A 177 44.03 -28.47 -1.58
C VAL A 177 42.63 -29.03 -1.60
N VAL A 178 42.50 -30.37 -1.57
CA VAL A 178 41.20 -31.01 -1.53
C VAL A 178 40.57 -30.81 -0.19
N ASP A 179 39.32 -30.34 -0.14
CA ASP A 179 38.57 -30.11 1.09
C ASP A 179 38.40 -31.43 1.88
N PRO A 180 38.87 -31.51 3.12
CA PRO A 180 38.80 -32.72 3.93
C PRO A 180 37.36 -33.07 4.34
N GLU A 181 36.43 -32.13 4.34
CA GLU A 181 35.03 -32.36 4.66
C GLU A 181 34.23 -32.95 3.47
N HIS A 182 34.78 -32.85 2.26
CA HIS A 182 34.17 -33.37 1.02
C HIS A 182 35.12 -34.35 0.31
N PRO A 183 35.72 -35.30 0.97
CA PRO A 183 36.76 -36.10 0.35
C PRO A 183 36.21 -37.43 -0.21
N THR A 184 36.37 -37.56 -1.48
CA THR A 184 36.83 -38.87 -1.97
C THR A 184 38.29 -38.68 -2.30
N TRP A 185 39.23 -39.27 -1.56
CA TRP A 185 40.68 -39.17 -1.83
C TRP A 185 41.36 -37.84 -1.46
N ALA A 186 41.16 -37.35 -0.24
CA ALA A 186 41.58 -36.04 0.25
C ALA A 186 43.07 -35.70 0.14
N THR A 187 43.96 -36.67 0.01
CA THR A 187 45.41 -36.47 -0.01
C THR A 187 46.07 -36.76 -1.36
N SER A 188 45.29 -37.07 -2.39
CA SER A 188 45.83 -37.48 -3.68
C SER A 188 46.04 -36.27 -4.62
N ASN A 189 47.04 -36.39 -5.46
CA ASN A 189 47.24 -35.49 -6.61
C ASN A 189 46.10 -35.62 -7.59
N TRP A 190 45.83 -34.58 -8.37
CA TRP A 190 44.80 -34.58 -9.40
C TRP A 190 45.30 -34.02 -10.73
N TRP A 191 44.70 -34.54 -11.81
CA TRP A 191 45.07 -34.21 -13.17
C TRP A 191 44.56 -32.86 -13.63
N LEU A 192 45.44 -32.13 -14.35
CA LEU A 192 45.09 -30.95 -15.16
C LEU A 192 44.96 -31.38 -16.63
N ARG A 193 44.34 -30.51 -17.46
CA ARG A 193 44.17 -30.79 -18.90
C ARG A 193 45.42 -30.39 -19.69
N SER A 194 46.34 -29.61 -19.14
CA SER A 194 47.50 -29.10 -19.84
C SER A 194 48.52 -30.18 -20.08
N PRO A 195 49.13 -30.24 -21.28
CA PRO A 195 50.30 -31.11 -21.50
C PRO A 195 51.44 -30.73 -20.59
N GLY A 196 52.26 -31.73 -20.21
CA GLY A 196 53.50 -31.53 -19.53
C GLY A 196 54.68 -31.26 -20.53
N TYR A 197 55.90 -31.30 -19.99
CA TYR A 197 57.08 -31.01 -20.75
C TYR A 197 57.32 -32.01 -21.92
N SER A 198 57.03 -33.27 -21.68
CA SER A 198 57.10 -34.32 -22.71
C SER A 198 55.71 -34.77 -23.14
N ASN A 199 55.61 -35.47 -24.27
CA ASN A 199 54.34 -36.04 -24.75
C ASN A 199 53.84 -37.22 -23.93
N HIS A 200 54.61 -37.66 -22.91
CA HIS A 200 54.21 -38.70 -21.93
C HIS A 200 53.94 -38.09 -20.54
N ASP A 201 53.93 -36.77 -20.42
CA ASP A 201 53.63 -36.08 -19.16
C ASP A 201 52.39 -35.20 -19.32
N ALA A 202 51.57 -35.15 -18.27
CA ALA A 202 50.44 -34.23 -18.15
C ALA A 202 50.56 -33.44 -16.82
N ALA A 203 50.16 -32.18 -16.82
CA ALA A 203 50.23 -31.31 -15.65
C ALA A 203 49.31 -31.83 -14.52
N THR A 204 49.71 -31.59 -13.29
CA THR A 204 48.97 -32.06 -12.08
C THR A 204 49.00 -30.96 -11.00
N VAL A 205 48.13 -31.13 -9.99
CA VAL A 205 48.24 -30.44 -8.73
C VAL A 205 48.50 -31.50 -7.64
N ARG A 206 49.43 -31.23 -6.76
CA ARG A 206 49.77 -32.11 -5.64
C ARG A 206 48.76 -31.94 -4.49
N GLY A 207 48.76 -32.89 -3.55
CA GLY A 207 47.91 -32.83 -2.36
C GLY A 207 48.14 -31.62 -1.46
N ASP A 208 49.31 -31.00 -1.53
CA ASP A 208 49.64 -29.74 -0.86
C ASP A 208 49.21 -28.46 -1.61
N GLY A 209 48.54 -28.63 -2.76
CA GLY A 209 48.06 -27.49 -3.59
C GLY A 209 49.09 -26.97 -4.57
N SER A 210 50.35 -27.49 -4.61
CA SER A 210 51.36 -27.03 -5.56
C SER A 210 51.07 -27.53 -6.99
N VAL A 211 51.21 -26.64 -7.98
CA VAL A 211 51.00 -26.95 -9.40
C VAL A 211 52.26 -27.48 -10.03
N VAL A 212 52.22 -28.70 -10.58
CA VAL A 212 53.33 -29.31 -11.30
C VAL A 212 53.04 -29.16 -12.81
N TYR A 213 53.41 -28.00 -13.36
CA TYR A 213 53.15 -27.68 -14.76
C TYR A 213 54.04 -28.45 -15.72
N SER A 214 55.25 -28.88 -15.34
CA SER A 214 56.12 -29.76 -16.13
C SER A 214 55.48 -31.14 -16.32
N GLY A 215 54.54 -31.50 -15.48
CA GLY A 215 53.74 -32.73 -15.54
C GLY A 215 54.32 -33.89 -14.76
N ASN A 216 53.51 -34.93 -14.68
CA ASN A 216 53.85 -36.26 -14.22
C ASN A 216 53.52 -37.27 -15.32
N ALA A 217 54.13 -38.44 -15.26
CA ALA A 217 53.89 -39.50 -16.26
C ALA A 217 52.42 -39.84 -16.35
N ILE A 218 51.85 -39.84 -17.55
CA ILE A 218 50.43 -40.01 -17.84
C ILE A 218 49.82 -41.33 -17.31
N ASN A 219 50.64 -42.33 -17.08
CA ASN A 219 50.25 -43.63 -16.51
C ASN A 219 50.38 -43.68 -14.98
N SER A 220 50.61 -42.52 -14.33
CA SER A 220 50.50 -42.41 -12.86
C SER A 220 49.01 -42.40 -12.43
N TRP A 221 48.75 -42.88 -11.21
CA TRP A 221 47.40 -42.99 -10.69
C TRP A 221 47.09 -41.79 -9.81
N TRP A 222 46.31 -40.84 -10.37
CA TRP A 222 45.86 -39.61 -9.69
C TRP A 222 44.34 -39.51 -9.78
N CYS A 223 43.74 -38.43 -9.34
CA CYS A 223 42.30 -38.24 -9.33
C CYS A 223 41.84 -37.22 -10.40
N ALA A 224 40.55 -37.27 -10.72
CA ALA A 224 39.87 -36.25 -11.51
C ALA A 224 39.20 -35.21 -10.58
N ARG A 225 39.46 -33.95 -10.84
CA ARG A 225 38.85 -32.79 -10.15
C ARG A 225 38.40 -31.79 -11.21
N PRO A 226 37.16 -31.94 -11.73
CA PRO A 226 36.66 -31.09 -12.81
C PRO A 226 36.23 -29.71 -12.32
N ALA A 227 36.10 -28.79 -13.30
CA ALA A 227 35.44 -27.49 -13.18
C ALA A 227 34.32 -27.41 -14.21
N PHE A 228 33.41 -26.47 -14.04
CA PHE A 228 32.40 -26.10 -15.02
C PHE A 228 31.96 -24.65 -14.90
N ASN A 229 31.32 -24.10 -15.94
CA ASN A 229 30.65 -22.82 -15.87
C ASN A 229 29.15 -22.99 -15.70
N LEU A 230 28.59 -22.33 -14.69
CA LEU A 230 27.17 -22.23 -14.48
C LEU A 230 26.66 -20.93 -15.12
N ASN A 231 25.57 -21.00 -15.87
CA ASN A 231 24.83 -19.85 -16.35
C ASN A 231 24.00 -19.27 -15.20
N SER A 232 24.38 -18.12 -14.64
CA SER A 232 23.70 -17.47 -13.52
C SER A 232 22.21 -17.17 -13.82
N SER A 233 21.85 -16.89 -15.08
CA SER A 233 20.47 -16.63 -15.48
C SER A 233 19.55 -17.87 -15.43
N SER A 234 20.12 -19.07 -15.31
CA SER A 234 19.35 -20.30 -15.11
C SER A 234 18.97 -20.54 -13.65
N VAL A 235 19.49 -19.73 -12.72
CA VAL A 235 19.23 -19.86 -11.27
C VAL A 235 18.17 -18.86 -10.86
N LEU A 236 17.02 -19.33 -10.42
CA LEU A 236 15.93 -18.48 -9.89
C LEU A 236 16.29 -17.94 -8.52
N PHE A 237 16.78 -18.80 -7.64
CA PHE A 237 17.24 -18.43 -6.30
C PHE A 237 18.16 -19.52 -5.72
N THR A 238 18.90 -19.12 -4.69
CA THR A 238 19.74 -20.02 -3.90
C THR A 238 19.11 -20.22 -2.52
N SER A 239 19.37 -21.37 -1.89
CA SER A 239 18.99 -21.64 -0.51
C SER A 239 20.10 -22.32 0.24
N ALA A 240 20.11 -22.22 1.59
CA ALA A 240 20.99 -23.04 2.38
C ALA A 240 20.83 -24.52 2.00
N ALA A 241 21.93 -25.23 1.90
CA ALA A 241 21.96 -26.61 1.40
C ALA A 241 21.18 -27.59 2.30
N VAL A 242 21.06 -27.25 3.58
CA VAL A 242 20.32 -27.99 4.60
C VAL A 242 19.38 -27.03 5.32
N GLY A 243 18.11 -27.40 5.48
CA GLY A 243 17.12 -26.64 6.25
C GLY A 243 16.71 -25.28 5.65
N GLY A 244 17.23 -24.89 4.49
CA GLY A 244 16.98 -23.57 3.90
C GLY A 244 15.55 -23.34 3.39
N LYS A 245 14.80 -24.41 3.18
CA LYS A 245 13.42 -24.40 2.69
C LYS A 245 12.52 -25.20 3.66
N PRO A 246 11.99 -24.54 4.70
CA PRO A 246 11.10 -25.20 5.66
C PRO A 246 9.79 -25.64 5.00
N ASP A 247 9.16 -26.69 5.54
CA ASP A 247 7.82 -27.12 5.17
C ASP A 247 6.77 -26.16 5.75
N GLY A 248 5.64 -26.02 5.05
CA GLY A 248 4.50 -25.23 5.52
C GLY A 248 4.36 -23.88 4.84
N GLY A 249 3.55 -23.00 5.44
CA GLY A 249 3.22 -21.68 4.91
C GLY A 249 4.39 -20.69 4.89
N LEU A 250 4.09 -19.42 4.60
CA LEU A 250 5.08 -18.36 4.53
C LEU A 250 5.85 -18.17 5.84
N THR A 251 7.15 -18.40 5.78
CA THR A 251 8.10 -18.32 6.91
C THR A 251 9.06 -17.15 6.66
N PRO A 252 9.40 -16.31 7.66
CA PRO A 252 10.34 -15.22 7.49
C PRO A 252 11.70 -15.73 6.97
N ILE A 253 12.29 -14.98 6.06
CA ILE A 253 13.66 -15.24 5.60
C ILE A 253 14.63 -14.59 6.59
N SER A 254 15.61 -15.36 7.05
CA SER A 254 16.70 -14.88 7.89
C SER A 254 18.01 -14.88 7.13
N GLU A 255 18.96 -14.06 7.59
CA GLU A 255 20.31 -14.07 7.06
C GLU A 255 20.96 -15.44 7.33
N TYR A 256 21.47 -16.05 6.28
CA TYR A 256 22.21 -17.31 6.36
C TYR A 256 23.71 -17.01 6.54
N THR A 257 24.24 -17.37 7.68
CA THR A 257 25.65 -17.18 8.02
C THR A 257 26.55 -18.35 7.60
N GLY A 258 25.95 -19.44 7.10
CA GLY A 258 26.67 -20.59 6.57
C GLY A 258 27.23 -20.35 5.17
N ASN A 259 27.92 -21.37 4.65
CA ASN A 259 28.63 -21.27 3.38
C ASN A 259 28.27 -22.37 2.36
N GLU A 260 27.30 -23.24 2.70
CA GLU A 260 26.84 -24.32 1.82
C GLU A 260 25.48 -24.00 1.22
N TRP A 261 25.40 -24.00 -0.10
CA TRP A 261 24.25 -23.58 -0.87
C TRP A 261 23.77 -24.65 -1.83
N LYS A 262 22.47 -24.71 -2.08
CA LYS A 262 21.88 -25.43 -3.20
C LYS A 262 21.13 -24.47 -4.11
N LEU A 263 20.93 -24.87 -5.35
CA LEU A 263 20.31 -24.06 -6.39
C LEU A 263 18.88 -24.50 -6.63
N THR A 264 18.01 -23.54 -6.95
CA THR A 264 16.74 -23.76 -7.63
C THR A 264 16.87 -23.27 -9.06
N LEU A 265 16.88 -24.20 -10.00
CA LEU A 265 17.04 -23.89 -11.43
C LEU A 265 15.68 -23.69 -12.09
N LYS A 266 15.68 -22.80 -13.08
CA LYS A 266 14.56 -22.65 -13.98
C LYS A 266 14.38 -23.91 -14.85
N ASP A 267 13.18 -24.49 -14.80
CA ASP A 267 12.74 -25.54 -15.70
C ASP A 267 11.70 -25.01 -16.68
N SER A 268 12.11 -24.77 -17.92
CA SER A 268 11.25 -24.20 -18.97
C SER A 268 10.13 -25.14 -19.45
N ASN A 269 10.11 -26.39 -18.99
CA ASN A 269 9.03 -27.34 -19.29
C ASN A 269 7.84 -27.17 -18.32
N ARG A 270 8.00 -26.42 -17.23
CA ARG A 270 6.96 -26.14 -16.24
C ARG A 270 6.16 -24.90 -16.67
N ASN A 271 4.98 -25.13 -17.24
CA ASN A 271 4.10 -24.07 -17.76
C ASN A 271 3.09 -23.63 -16.68
N PHE A 272 3.59 -23.21 -15.51
CA PHE A 272 2.75 -22.76 -14.41
C PHE A 272 2.26 -21.34 -14.62
N ALA A 273 0.98 -21.09 -14.36
CA ALA A 273 0.37 -19.77 -14.42
C ALA A 273 -0.66 -19.58 -13.30
N VAL A 274 -0.94 -18.33 -12.97
CA VAL A 274 -1.97 -17.90 -12.01
C VAL A 274 -2.86 -16.87 -12.70
N THR A 275 -4.16 -16.93 -12.42
CA THR A 275 -5.16 -16.06 -13.06
C THR A 275 -5.13 -14.64 -12.50
N GLU A 276 -4.96 -14.52 -11.19
CA GLU A 276 -4.95 -13.23 -10.47
C GLU A 276 -3.64 -12.49 -10.73
N THR A 277 -3.75 -11.21 -11.01
CA THR A 277 -2.59 -10.29 -11.12
C THR A 277 -2.45 -9.41 -9.89
N THR A 278 -3.54 -9.24 -9.13
CA THR A 278 -3.59 -8.42 -7.91
C THR A 278 -4.46 -9.11 -6.87
N VAL A 279 -4.05 -9.03 -5.61
CA VAL A 279 -4.84 -9.49 -4.45
C VAL A 279 -4.65 -8.52 -3.28
N SER A 280 -5.59 -8.53 -2.35
CA SER A 280 -5.48 -7.73 -1.12
C SER A 280 -6.03 -8.50 0.07
N GLY A 281 -5.51 -8.19 1.25
CA GLY A 281 -5.97 -8.75 2.51
C GLY A 281 -5.23 -8.14 3.69
N ASP A 282 -5.78 -8.30 4.89
CA ASP A 282 -5.15 -7.85 6.11
C ASP A 282 -4.09 -8.86 6.62
N PRO A 283 -3.16 -8.45 7.49
CA PRO A 283 -2.25 -9.39 8.13
C PRO A 283 -3.02 -10.50 8.85
N GLY A 284 -2.72 -11.75 8.49
CA GLY A 284 -3.41 -12.94 9.01
C GLY A 284 -4.55 -13.47 8.13
N ASP A 285 -5.02 -12.70 7.16
CA ASP A 285 -6.01 -13.14 6.18
C ASP A 285 -5.45 -14.23 5.25
N THR A 286 -6.36 -14.95 4.58
CA THR A 286 -6.02 -15.92 3.54
C THR A 286 -6.50 -15.38 2.19
N VAL A 287 -5.58 -15.34 1.22
CA VAL A 287 -5.91 -15.04 -0.19
C VAL A 287 -5.94 -16.33 -1.00
N THR A 288 -6.91 -16.44 -1.89
CA THR A 288 -7.08 -17.62 -2.78
C THR A 288 -6.65 -17.25 -4.20
N LEU A 289 -5.81 -18.09 -4.81
CA LEU A 289 -5.35 -17.93 -6.17
C LEU A 289 -5.77 -19.13 -7.01
N HIS A 290 -6.11 -18.89 -8.29
CA HIS A 290 -6.42 -19.94 -9.27
C HIS A 290 -5.20 -20.22 -10.12
N TYR A 291 -4.70 -21.44 -10.05
CA TYR A 291 -3.51 -21.86 -10.82
C TYR A 291 -3.84 -22.84 -11.93
N THR A 292 -2.95 -22.89 -12.93
CA THR A 292 -2.91 -23.87 -14.00
C THR A 292 -1.47 -24.34 -14.23
N GLY A 293 -1.30 -25.55 -14.77
CA GLY A 293 0.01 -26.08 -15.13
C GLY A 293 0.90 -26.50 -13.95
N ALA A 294 0.33 -26.75 -12.76
CA ALA A 294 1.09 -27.30 -11.65
C ALA A 294 1.43 -28.78 -11.89
N THR A 295 2.65 -29.18 -11.49
CA THR A 295 3.04 -30.60 -11.52
C THR A 295 2.62 -31.25 -10.19
N ALA A 296 1.91 -32.37 -10.26
CA ALA A 296 1.51 -33.14 -9.09
C ALA A 296 2.54 -34.22 -8.76
N GLY A 297 2.85 -34.42 -7.47
CA GLY A 297 3.80 -35.43 -7.04
C GLY A 297 4.26 -35.28 -5.59
N ILE A 298 5.02 -36.24 -5.08
CA ILE A 298 5.46 -36.27 -3.67
C ILE A 298 6.39 -35.07 -3.34
N ASN A 299 7.23 -34.66 -4.29
CA ASN A 299 8.21 -33.60 -4.11
C ASN A 299 7.80 -32.31 -4.84
N GLU A 300 6.55 -32.22 -5.28
CA GLU A 300 6.03 -31.13 -6.06
C GLU A 300 5.21 -30.20 -5.19
N TYR A 301 5.48 -28.91 -5.30
CA TYR A 301 4.85 -27.89 -4.45
C TYR A 301 4.42 -26.69 -5.31
N ILE A 302 3.41 -25.97 -4.84
CA ILE A 302 3.22 -24.56 -5.16
C ILE A 302 3.92 -23.79 -4.05
N SER A 303 4.94 -23.04 -4.44
CA SER A 303 5.78 -22.25 -3.53
C SER A 303 5.59 -20.77 -3.77
N VAL A 304 5.82 -19.97 -2.73
CA VAL A 304 5.66 -18.53 -2.77
C VAL A 304 6.86 -17.85 -2.12
N ILE A 305 7.38 -16.82 -2.77
CA ILE A 305 8.27 -15.84 -2.17
C ILE A 305 7.47 -14.54 -2.07
N LEU A 306 7.31 -14.00 -0.86
CA LEU A 306 6.76 -12.67 -0.65
C LEU A 306 7.92 -11.69 -0.54
N ALA A 307 7.91 -10.68 -1.41
CA ALA A 307 8.96 -9.68 -1.52
C ALA A 307 8.40 -8.26 -1.43
N ASP A 308 9.21 -7.34 -0.97
CA ASP A 308 9.00 -5.90 -1.05
C ASP A 308 10.13 -5.22 -1.85
N ASN A 309 10.21 -3.89 -1.80
CA ASN A 309 11.25 -3.13 -2.49
C ASN A 309 12.68 -3.40 -1.96
N SER A 310 12.83 -3.98 -0.77
CA SER A 310 14.12 -4.36 -0.17
C SER A 310 14.55 -5.78 -0.55
N GLY A 311 13.65 -6.59 -1.11
CA GLY A 311 13.91 -7.95 -1.55
C GLY A 311 12.94 -8.99 -0.97
N ALA A 312 13.33 -10.25 -1.00
CA ALA A 312 12.54 -11.36 -0.48
C ALA A 312 12.46 -11.32 1.05
N GLN A 313 11.24 -11.37 1.60
CA GLN A 313 10.96 -11.28 3.04
C GLN A 313 10.50 -12.61 3.64
N TYR A 314 9.69 -13.37 2.89
CA TYR A 314 9.16 -14.66 3.31
C TYR A 314 9.26 -15.68 2.17
N TYR A 315 9.38 -16.95 2.54
CA TYR A 315 9.30 -18.08 1.63
C TYR A 315 8.41 -19.17 2.24
N GLY A 316 7.66 -19.89 1.40
CA GLY A 316 6.89 -21.04 1.85
C GLY A 316 6.50 -21.97 0.72
N ARG A 317 6.48 -23.28 1.01
CA ARG A 317 5.86 -24.31 0.19
C ARG A 317 4.40 -24.43 0.62
N VAL A 318 3.54 -23.56 0.04
CA VAL A 318 2.19 -23.29 0.54
C VAL A 318 1.18 -24.40 0.24
N ALA A 319 1.42 -25.20 -0.81
CA ALA A 319 0.56 -26.33 -1.13
C ALA A 319 1.33 -27.44 -1.85
N GLN A 320 0.85 -28.67 -1.73
CA GLN A 320 1.25 -29.81 -2.54
C GLN A 320 0.12 -30.13 -3.53
N PRO A 321 0.26 -29.77 -4.82
CA PRO A 321 -0.83 -29.94 -5.78
C PRO A 321 -1.09 -31.41 -6.07
N THR A 322 -2.35 -31.79 -6.09
CA THR A 322 -2.80 -33.12 -6.49
C THR A 322 -3.37 -33.16 -7.90
N VAL A 323 -3.59 -31.99 -8.50
CA VAL A 323 -4.13 -31.78 -9.84
C VAL A 323 -3.35 -30.66 -10.54
N GLU A 324 -3.38 -30.68 -11.87
CA GLU A 324 -2.68 -29.69 -12.70
C GLU A 324 -3.28 -28.27 -12.58
N ASN A 325 -4.59 -28.18 -12.40
CA ASN A 325 -5.31 -26.90 -12.31
C ASN A 325 -6.20 -26.90 -11.07
N GLY A 326 -6.19 -25.81 -10.29
CA GLY A 326 -6.95 -25.74 -9.05
C GLY A 326 -6.82 -24.39 -8.36
N THR A 327 -7.04 -24.39 -7.06
CA THR A 327 -6.88 -23.23 -6.21
C THR A 327 -5.81 -23.47 -5.14
N VAL A 328 -5.14 -22.42 -4.73
CA VAL A 328 -4.20 -22.42 -3.60
C VAL A 328 -4.53 -21.29 -2.65
N GLU A 329 -4.53 -21.59 -1.37
CA GLU A 329 -4.73 -20.63 -0.30
C GLU A 329 -3.37 -20.20 0.27
N ILE A 330 -3.15 -18.88 0.35
CA ILE A 330 -1.93 -18.30 0.89
C ILE A 330 -2.32 -17.46 2.09
N LYS A 331 -1.85 -17.85 3.26
CA LYS A 331 -2.05 -17.08 4.49
C LYS A 331 -1.04 -15.93 4.55
N ILE A 332 -1.54 -14.69 4.60
CA ILE A 332 -0.70 -13.50 4.79
C ILE A 332 -0.10 -13.57 6.21
N PRO A 333 1.22 -13.38 6.38
CA PRO A 333 1.82 -13.39 7.70
C PRO A 333 1.20 -12.34 8.63
N SER A 334 0.82 -12.74 9.85
CA SER A 334 0.12 -11.86 10.81
C SER A 334 0.97 -10.69 11.30
N GLY A 335 2.30 -10.77 11.18
CA GLY A 335 3.22 -9.69 11.52
C GLY A 335 3.65 -8.83 10.34
N LEU A 336 3.08 -9.04 9.15
CA LEU A 336 3.43 -8.27 7.97
C LEU A 336 2.88 -6.84 8.08
N ALA A 337 3.72 -5.84 7.85
CA ALA A 337 3.30 -4.44 7.90
C ALA A 337 2.33 -4.11 6.74
N PRO A 338 1.39 -3.18 6.93
CA PRO A 338 0.60 -2.66 5.81
C PRO A 338 1.50 -2.07 4.71
N GLY A 339 1.16 -2.36 3.46
CA GLY A 339 1.95 -1.88 2.32
C GLY A 339 1.74 -2.72 1.06
N SER A 340 2.52 -2.39 0.03
CA SER A 340 2.52 -3.12 -1.24
C SER A 340 3.66 -4.12 -1.27
N TYR A 341 3.34 -5.35 -1.66
CA TYR A 341 4.24 -6.48 -1.77
C TYR A 341 4.05 -7.18 -3.11
N THR A 342 4.99 -8.02 -3.48
CA THR A 342 4.85 -8.94 -4.61
C THR A 342 4.86 -10.38 -4.11
N LEU A 343 3.84 -11.15 -4.45
CA LEU A 343 3.86 -12.61 -4.33
C LEU A 343 4.45 -13.19 -5.61
N LYS A 344 5.63 -13.79 -5.52
CA LYS A 344 6.23 -14.60 -6.57
C LYS A 344 5.77 -16.04 -6.38
N VAL A 345 4.80 -16.45 -7.17
CA VAL A 345 4.19 -17.79 -7.08
C VAL A 345 4.76 -18.69 -8.18
N PHE A 346 5.10 -19.92 -7.86
CA PHE A 346 5.73 -20.84 -8.80
C PHE A 346 5.49 -22.31 -8.45
N SER A 347 5.55 -23.19 -9.46
CA SER A 347 5.57 -24.65 -9.28
C SER A 347 7.00 -25.10 -9.04
N GLU A 348 7.26 -25.82 -7.93
CA GLU A 348 8.59 -26.20 -7.48
C GLU A 348 8.70 -27.70 -7.24
N GLN A 349 9.80 -28.30 -7.70
CA GLN A 349 10.22 -29.63 -7.33
C GLN A 349 11.37 -29.54 -6.31
N CYS A 350 11.14 -30.04 -5.11
CA CYS A 350 12.13 -30.07 -4.03
C CYS A 350 12.78 -31.45 -3.93
N ASN A 351 14.04 -31.57 -4.35
CA ASN A 351 14.76 -32.83 -4.45
C ASN A 351 15.48 -33.27 -3.16
N GLY A 352 15.31 -32.49 -2.08
CA GLY A 352 15.93 -32.75 -0.78
C GLY A 352 17.20 -31.94 -0.53
N GLU A 353 17.85 -32.22 0.59
CA GLU A 353 19.05 -31.54 1.03
C GLU A 353 20.23 -31.79 0.10
N LYS A 354 21.08 -30.78 -0.09
CA LYS A 354 22.29 -30.86 -0.91
C LYS A 354 22.04 -31.30 -2.37
N LYS A 355 20.83 -31.10 -2.87
CA LYS A 355 20.46 -31.43 -4.26
C LYS A 355 19.85 -30.21 -4.94
N THR A 356 20.06 -30.12 -6.24
CA THR A 356 19.45 -29.11 -7.09
C THR A 356 17.93 -29.29 -7.15
N ASP A 357 17.19 -28.19 -6.94
CA ASP A 357 15.74 -28.12 -7.13
C ASP A 357 15.40 -27.48 -8.47
N TYR A 358 14.17 -27.68 -8.94
CA TYR A 358 13.69 -27.14 -10.21
C TYR A 358 12.40 -26.39 -10.02
N ALA A 359 12.20 -25.28 -10.73
CA ALA A 359 10.96 -24.53 -10.65
C ALA A 359 10.57 -23.88 -11.99
N SER A 360 9.29 -23.59 -12.12
CA SER A 360 8.77 -22.71 -13.19
C SER A 360 9.32 -21.29 -13.04
N ASP A 361 9.09 -20.45 -14.05
CA ASP A 361 9.21 -19.00 -13.86
C ASP A 361 8.32 -18.53 -12.71
N PHE A 362 8.69 -17.40 -12.11
CA PHE A 362 7.83 -16.71 -11.15
C PHE A 362 6.62 -16.09 -11.87
N VAL A 363 5.45 -16.24 -11.28
CA VAL A 363 4.28 -15.45 -11.61
C VAL A 363 4.18 -14.38 -10.52
N ASP A 364 4.39 -13.14 -10.91
CA ASP A 364 4.35 -12.00 -9.98
C ASP A 364 2.91 -11.50 -9.83
N ILE A 365 2.44 -11.40 -8.58
CA ILE A 365 1.11 -10.94 -8.21
C ILE A 365 1.28 -9.80 -7.21
N ASP A 366 0.66 -8.66 -7.50
CA ASP A 366 0.66 -7.54 -6.59
C ASP A 366 -0.22 -7.83 -5.37
N LEU A 367 0.36 -7.82 -4.18
CA LEU A 367 -0.34 -7.97 -2.91
C LEU A 367 -0.38 -6.63 -2.18
N THR A 368 -1.58 -6.13 -1.91
CA THR A 368 -1.78 -5.03 -0.97
C THR A 368 -2.14 -5.58 0.40
N VAL A 369 -1.29 -5.35 1.39
CA VAL A 369 -1.49 -5.79 2.78
C VAL A 369 -1.96 -4.62 3.64
N GLY A 370 -3.09 -4.81 4.33
CA GLY A 370 -3.74 -3.75 5.06
C GLY A 370 -4.19 -2.62 4.14
N TYR A 371 -4.67 -1.51 4.72
CA TYR A 371 -5.02 -0.34 3.91
C TYR A 371 -3.86 0.65 3.93
N GLN A 372 -3.42 1.03 2.77
CA GLN A 372 -2.65 2.24 2.64
C GLN A 372 -3.62 3.42 2.83
N GLU A 373 -3.36 4.29 3.80
CA GLU A 373 -4.15 5.51 3.96
C GLU A 373 -4.13 6.30 2.64
N GLN A 374 -5.33 6.56 2.10
CA GLN A 374 -5.48 7.28 0.82
C GLN A 374 -5.13 8.76 0.97
N PHE A 375 -5.27 9.30 2.20
CA PHE A 375 -5.01 10.71 2.49
C PHE A 375 -4.06 10.86 3.67
N SER A 376 -3.27 11.94 3.67
CA SER A 376 -2.38 12.32 4.77
C SER A 376 -3.12 12.84 6.01
N LEU A 377 -4.46 12.96 5.93
CA LEU A 377 -5.32 13.34 7.03
C LEU A 377 -5.28 12.27 8.14
N ALA A 378 -4.98 12.66 9.37
CA ALA A 378 -4.84 11.71 10.48
C ALA A 378 -6.21 11.12 10.89
N PRO A 379 -6.37 9.78 10.93
CA PRO A 379 -7.59 9.15 11.44
C PRO A 379 -7.88 9.53 12.90
N GLY A 380 -9.17 9.59 13.26
CA GLY A 380 -9.64 9.99 14.59
C GLY A 380 -9.95 11.48 14.76
N GLY A 381 -9.59 12.32 13.79
CA GLY A 381 -9.95 13.74 13.80
C GLY A 381 -11.44 13.96 13.56
N THR A 382 -12.05 14.96 14.27
CA THR A 382 -13.45 15.34 14.09
C THR A 382 -13.57 16.52 13.12
N TYR A 383 -14.45 16.39 12.14
CA TYR A 383 -14.73 17.38 11.10
C TYR A 383 -16.23 17.59 10.96
N TYR A 384 -16.63 18.81 10.56
CA TYR A 384 -18.03 19.20 10.53
C TYR A 384 -18.50 19.36 9.09
N PHE A 385 -19.69 18.82 8.80
CA PHE A 385 -20.31 18.86 7.48
C PHE A 385 -21.73 19.43 7.56
N ASP A 386 -22.13 20.16 6.52
CA ASP A 386 -23.48 20.72 6.41
C ASP A 386 -24.40 19.73 5.69
N LEU A 387 -25.29 19.08 6.44
CA LEU A 387 -26.29 18.16 5.91
C LEU A 387 -27.69 18.78 5.88
N SER A 388 -27.86 20.09 6.16
CA SER A 388 -29.16 20.76 6.23
C SER A 388 -29.94 20.71 4.93
N GLY A 389 -29.26 20.64 3.80
CA GLY A 389 -29.84 20.54 2.45
C GLY A 389 -30.18 19.09 2.00
N GLU A 390 -29.91 18.05 2.81
CA GLU A 390 -29.88 16.68 2.31
C GLU A 390 -31.19 15.91 2.45
N ASN A 391 -32.26 16.52 2.88
CA ASN A 391 -33.58 15.93 2.98
C ASN A 391 -33.60 14.58 3.75
N ILE A 392 -32.95 14.58 4.92
CA ILE A 392 -32.81 13.37 5.74
C ILE A 392 -34.10 13.12 6.52
N PRO A 393 -34.82 11.97 6.32
CA PRO A 393 -36.05 11.71 7.00
C PRO A 393 -35.85 11.36 8.48
N GLY A 394 -36.91 11.57 9.27
CA GLY A 394 -36.96 11.30 10.71
C GLY A 394 -36.94 12.59 11.55
N THR A 395 -36.80 12.45 12.86
CA THR A 395 -36.68 13.55 13.80
C THR A 395 -35.20 13.82 14.07
N ALA A 396 -34.75 15.07 13.97
CA ALA A 396 -33.39 15.43 14.29
C ALA A 396 -33.01 14.97 15.71
N ASN A 397 -31.82 14.41 15.86
CA ASN A 397 -31.36 13.92 17.16
C ASN A 397 -31.03 15.10 18.09
N GLY A 398 -31.78 15.22 19.20
CA GLY A 398 -31.59 16.31 20.18
C GLY A 398 -30.24 16.29 20.91
N SER A 399 -29.43 15.24 20.77
CA SER A 399 -28.07 15.15 21.30
C SER A 399 -27.02 15.78 20.38
N LEU A 400 -27.40 16.15 19.15
CA LEU A 400 -26.50 16.85 18.22
C LEU A 400 -26.14 18.23 18.76
N PRO A 401 -24.92 18.70 18.57
CA PRO A 401 -24.52 20.09 18.87
C PRO A 401 -25.37 21.11 18.09
N ASP A 402 -25.82 20.75 16.90
CA ASP A 402 -26.67 21.53 16.03
C ASP A 402 -27.79 20.68 15.42
N ALA A 403 -29.02 20.85 15.89
CA ALA A 403 -30.18 20.15 15.38
C ALA A 403 -30.66 20.66 14.01
N SER A 404 -30.14 21.79 13.51
CA SER A 404 -30.42 22.31 12.16
C SER A 404 -29.59 21.60 11.08
N LEU A 405 -28.63 20.76 11.47
CA LEU A 405 -27.73 19.96 10.64
C LEU A 405 -26.74 20.76 9.78
N HIS A 406 -26.51 22.05 10.06
CA HIS A 406 -25.46 22.84 9.38
C HIS A 406 -24.06 22.45 9.85
N TYR A 407 -23.94 21.92 11.07
CA TYR A 407 -22.64 21.53 11.67
C TYR A 407 -22.75 20.14 12.29
N VAL A 408 -22.80 19.12 11.45
CA VAL A 408 -22.82 17.72 11.90
C VAL A 408 -21.39 17.21 12.09
N PRO A 409 -21.02 16.75 13.30
CA PRO A 409 -19.69 16.21 13.55
C PRO A 409 -19.52 14.80 12.97
N PHE A 410 -18.41 14.59 12.28
CA PHE A 410 -17.96 13.31 11.74
C PHE A 410 -16.54 13.02 12.16
N THR A 411 -16.26 11.81 12.59
CA THR A 411 -14.89 11.33 12.82
C THR A 411 -14.34 10.74 11.52
N TYR A 412 -13.14 11.18 11.12
CA TYR A 412 -12.42 10.56 10.00
C TYR A 412 -11.91 9.18 10.42
N ALA A 413 -12.45 8.12 9.84
CA ALA A 413 -12.06 6.75 10.16
C ALA A 413 -10.81 6.28 9.39
N GLY A 414 -10.29 7.11 8.48
CA GLY A 414 -9.21 6.74 7.59
C GLY A 414 -9.67 5.86 6.43
N THR A 415 -8.73 5.18 5.81
CA THR A 415 -9.02 4.19 4.77
C THR A 415 -9.42 2.88 5.41
N VAL A 416 -10.56 2.34 5.02
CA VAL A 416 -11.07 1.03 5.45
C VAL A 416 -11.18 0.11 4.25
N ASN A 417 -10.90 -1.17 4.44
CA ASN A 417 -11.05 -2.19 3.41
C ASN A 417 -12.24 -3.08 3.79
N ALA A 418 -13.42 -2.68 3.38
CA ALA A 418 -14.66 -3.32 3.71
C ALA A 418 -15.46 -3.71 2.45
N TYR A 419 -16.44 -4.59 2.61
CA TYR A 419 -17.33 -4.92 1.51
C TYR A 419 -18.38 -3.83 1.30
N LYS A 420 -18.89 -3.74 0.07
CA LYS A 420 -20.02 -2.90 -0.30
C LYS A 420 -21.15 -3.76 -0.85
N LEU A 421 -22.33 -3.63 -0.27
CA LEU A 421 -23.53 -4.28 -0.80
C LEU A 421 -24.02 -3.56 -2.05
N THR A 422 -24.60 -4.33 -2.99
CA THR A 422 -25.34 -3.78 -4.12
C THR A 422 -26.77 -3.46 -3.74
N SER A 423 -27.48 -2.71 -4.59
CA SER A 423 -28.92 -2.48 -4.43
C SER A 423 -29.76 -3.74 -4.47
N ALA A 424 -29.26 -4.84 -5.05
CA ALA A 424 -29.92 -6.15 -5.07
C ALA A 424 -29.98 -6.82 -3.69
N MET A 425 -29.21 -6.32 -2.70
CA MET A 425 -29.31 -6.75 -1.30
C MET A 425 -28.96 -8.22 -1.06
N ALA A 426 -28.19 -8.82 -1.92
CA ALA A 426 -27.66 -10.14 -1.64
C ALA A 426 -26.76 -10.06 -0.42
N THR A 427 -27.02 -10.86 0.58
CA THR A 427 -26.42 -10.75 1.90
C THR A 427 -25.79 -12.07 2.35
N THR A 428 -25.30 -12.85 1.40
CA THR A 428 -24.43 -13.98 1.69
C THR A 428 -23.01 -13.48 1.87
N ASP A 429 -22.23 -14.16 2.69
CA ASP A 429 -20.81 -13.84 2.91
C ASP A 429 -20.04 -13.86 1.60
N GLU A 430 -20.30 -14.86 0.74
CA GLU A 430 -19.66 -14.97 -0.58
C GLU A 430 -19.93 -13.73 -1.44
N TYR A 431 -21.16 -13.28 -1.52
CA TYR A 431 -21.53 -12.10 -2.29
C TYR A 431 -20.90 -10.82 -1.72
N ALA A 432 -20.90 -10.66 -0.41
CA ALA A 432 -20.31 -9.51 0.26
C ALA A 432 -18.79 -9.43 -0.01
N GLN A 433 -18.08 -10.55 -0.02
CA GLN A 433 -16.64 -10.61 -0.30
C GLN A 433 -16.30 -10.16 -1.72
N GLN A 434 -17.15 -10.41 -2.70
CA GLN A 434 -16.93 -10.01 -4.10
C GLN A 434 -16.91 -8.49 -4.31
N ASN A 435 -17.47 -7.72 -3.38
CA ASN A 435 -17.56 -6.27 -3.45
C ASN A 435 -16.57 -5.55 -2.50
N LYS A 436 -15.57 -6.26 -1.99
CA LYS A 436 -14.57 -5.69 -1.08
C LYS A 436 -13.65 -4.70 -1.79
N TYR A 437 -13.42 -3.52 -1.20
CA TYR A 437 -12.56 -2.47 -1.74
C TYR A 437 -12.08 -1.50 -0.67
N ALA A 438 -10.95 -0.86 -0.91
CA ALA A 438 -10.40 0.15 -0.01
C ALA A 438 -10.98 1.53 -0.30
N HIS A 439 -11.47 2.23 0.75
CA HIS A 439 -12.07 3.56 0.63
C HIS A 439 -11.94 4.34 1.93
N SER A 440 -11.89 5.68 1.84
CA SER A 440 -11.77 6.57 3.00
C SER A 440 -13.14 7.03 3.46
N LEU A 441 -13.39 6.91 4.77
CA LEU A 441 -14.67 7.21 5.40
C LEU A 441 -14.56 8.29 6.48
N PHE A 442 -15.58 9.13 6.52
CA PHE A 442 -15.97 9.89 7.70
C PHE A 442 -17.26 9.28 8.25
N VAL A 443 -17.33 8.97 9.52
CA VAL A 443 -18.53 8.43 10.19
C VAL A 443 -19.13 9.48 11.10
N ALA A 444 -20.44 9.72 11.00
CA ALA A 444 -21.12 10.67 11.88
C ALA A 444 -20.99 10.26 13.34
N ASP A 445 -20.65 11.20 14.21
CA ASP A 445 -20.48 10.96 15.65
C ASP A 445 -21.79 10.63 16.35
N TYR A 446 -22.92 10.96 15.71
CA TYR A 446 -24.27 10.69 16.20
C TYR A 446 -25.13 10.03 15.10
N ALA A 447 -26.18 9.31 15.46
CA ALA A 447 -27.29 9.16 14.56
C ALA A 447 -27.91 10.57 14.36
N VAL A 448 -27.92 11.09 13.13
CA VAL A 448 -28.33 12.47 12.83
C VAL A 448 -29.85 12.66 12.96
N THR A 449 -30.63 11.61 12.62
CA THR A 449 -32.07 11.56 12.85
C THR A 449 -32.43 10.24 13.51
N HIS A 450 -33.61 10.20 14.16
CA HIS A 450 -34.19 9.00 14.73
C HIS A 450 -35.70 8.89 14.41
N ALA A 451 -36.33 7.85 14.91
CA ALA A 451 -37.74 7.53 14.59
C ALA A 451 -37.99 7.42 13.08
N VAL A 452 -37.02 6.84 12.38
CA VAL A 452 -37.05 6.67 10.92
C VAL A 452 -37.07 5.19 10.54
N ARG A 453 -37.84 4.84 9.52
CA ARG A 453 -37.84 3.49 8.94
C ARG A 453 -36.76 3.36 7.87
N TRP A 454 -36.22 2.15 7.73
CA TRP A 454 -35.16 1.88 6.73
C TRP A 454 -35.64 2.21 5.30
N TYR A 455 -36.92 1.86 4.94
CA TYR A 455 -37.46 2.19 3.62
C TYR A 455 -37.50 3.71 3.37
N GLY A 456 -37.81 4.52 4.39
CA GLY A 456 -37.80 5.97 4.22
C GLY A 456 -36.41 6.54 3.90
N LEU A 457 -35.36 5.96 4.48
CA LEU A 457 -33.98 6.29 4.13
C LEU A 457 -33.60 5.80 2.73
N ASN A 458 -34.05 4.59 2.36
CA ASN A 458 -33.79 4.03 1.05
C ASN A 458 -34.48 4.80 -0.08
N ASP A 459 -35.71 5.27 0.15
CA ASP A 459 -36.48 6.08 -0.82
C ASP A 459 -35.77 7.41 -1.13
N GLU A 460 -35.01 7.96 -0.16
CA GLU A 460 -34.16 9.17 -0.33
C GLU A 460 -32.74 8.86 -0.83
N GLY A 461 -32.44 7.57 -1.15
CA GLY A 461 -31.11 7.13 -1.61
C GLY A 461 -30.05 7.04 -0.50
N LEU A 462 -30.43 7.22 0.77
CA LEU A 462 -29.48 7.35 1.89
C LEU A 462 -28.96 6.00 2.42
N ILE A 463 -29.47 4.88 1.95
CA ILE A 463 -28.96 3.56 2.36
C ILE A 463 -27.73 3.16 1.54
N PHE A 464 -27.85 3.14 0.21
CA PHE A 464 -26.76 2.69 -0.67
C PHE A 464 -25.91 3.82 -1.22
N GLY A 465 -26.38 5.05 -1.09
CA GLY A 465 -25.61 6.25 -1.36
C GLY A 465 -26.23 7.20 -2.37
N LYS A 466 -26.17 8.47 -2.03
CA LYS A 466 -26.44 9.59 -2.91
C LYS A 466 -25.22 10.50 -2.98
N ASN A 467 -25.13 11.27 -4.06
CA ASN A 467 -24.06 12.24 -4.23
C ASN A 467 -24.20 13.38 -3.22
N TYR A 468 -23.11 13.72 -2.58
CA TYR A 468 -22.98 14.86 -1.68
C TYR A 468 -21.67 15.59 -1.97
N ALA A 469 -21.66 16.91 -1.96
CA ALA A 469 -20.46 17.69 -2.19
C ALA A 469 -20.28 18.73 -1.09
N SER A 470 -19.08 18.83 -0.53
CA SER A 470 -18.72 19.80 0.49
C SER A 470 -17.26 20.21 0.33
N GLY A 471 -16.97 21.50 0.49
CA GLY A 471 -15.62 22.03 0.43
C GLY A 471 -14.87 21.75 -0.88
N GLY A 472 -15.59 21.53 -1.99
CA GLY A 472 -15.01 21.15 -3.30
C GLY A 472 -14.59 19.69 -3.39
N VAL A 473 -14.99 18.85 -2.43
CA VAL A 473 -14.78 17.40 -2.42
C VAL A 473 -16.13 16.70 -2.66
N ASP A 474 -16.12 15.69 -3.51
CA ASP A 474 -17.28 14.84 -3.78
C ASP A 474 -17.28 13.64 -2.84
N TYR A 475 -18.43 13.35 -2.28
CA TYR A 475 -18.68 12.21 -1.37
C TYR A 475 -19.88 11.38 -1.83
N THR A 476 -19.94 10.15 -1.30
CA THR A 476 -21.16 9.35 -1.26
C THR A 476 -21.69 9.38 0.17
N LEU A 477 -22.85 10.00 0.37
CA LEU A 477 -23.58 10.02 1.66
C LEU A 477 -24.46 8.79 1.76
N ARG A 478 -24.23 7.92 2.74
CA ARG A 478 -24.94 6.65 2.87
C ARG A 478 -24.93 6.07 4.28
N ALA A 479 -25.68 4.99 4.50
CA ALA A 479 -25.52 4.14 5.69
C ALA A 479 -24.23 3.31 5.57
N PRO A 480 -23.58 2.91 6.69
CA PRO A 480 -22.49 1.96 6.68
C PRO A 480 -22.96 0.53 6.42
N SER A 481 -22.09 -0.34 5.93
CA SER A 481 -22.28 -1.78 6.03
C SER A 481 -22.02 -2.23 7.48
N VAL A 482 -22.81 -3.21 7.98
CA VAL A 482 -22.83 -3.56 9.40
C VAL A 482 -22.85 -5.07 9.67
N GLY A 483 -22.82 -5.90 8.62
CA GLY A 483 -22.96 -7.34 8.66
C GLY A 483 -24.43 -7.80 8.57
N SER A 484 -24.68 -8.93 7.91
CA SER A 484 -26.00 -9.51 7.66
C SER A 484 -26.45 -10.54 8.71
N ASP A 485 -25.55 -10.85 9.65
CA ASP A 485 -25.77 -11.76 10.78
C ASP A 485 -24.87 -11.35 11.95
N ALA A 486 -24.97 -12.05 13.08
CA ALA A 486 -24.11 -11.88 14.24
C ALA A 486 -23.30 -13.16 14.52
N THR A 487 -22.14 -13.02 15.11
CA THR A 487 -21.29 -14.16 15.51
C THR A 487 -21.86 -14.92 16.72
N GLY A 488 -22.79 -14.32 17.47
CA GLY A 488 -23.41 -14.88 18.66
C GLY A 488 -24.72 -14.17 19.04
N LEU A 489 -25.13 -14.28 20.29
CA LEU A 489 -26.38 -13.73 20.80
C LEU A 489 -26.20 -12.61 21.85
N GLY A 490 -24.98 -12.07 21.98
CA GLY A 490 -24.64 -11.10 23.00
C GLY A 490 -24.55 -9.65 22.49
N ASP A 491 -24.65 -8.70 23.43
CA ASP A 491 -24.57 -7.24 23.15
C ASP A 491 -23.17 -6.78 22.68
N SER A 492 -22.20 -7.68 22.58
CA SER A 492 -20.83 -7.41 22.18
C SER A 492 -20.40 -8.16 20.91
N ASP A 493 -21.33 -8.85 20.26
CA ASP A 493 -20.98 -9.69 19.11
C ASP A 493 -20.82 -8.85 17.84
N PRO A 494 -19.71 -9.05 17.10
CA PRO A 494 -19.51 -8.40 15.81
C PRO A 494 -20.47 -8.93 14.75
N GLY A 495 -20.66 -8.16 13.69
CA GLY A 495 -21.43 -8.60 12.52
C GLY A 495 -20.68 -9.62 11.67
N VAL A 496 -21.43 -10.37 10.87
CA VAL A 496 -20.88 -11.32 9.89
C VAL A 496 -21.22 -10.84 8.48
N PRO A 497 -20.24 -10.69 7.60
CA PRO A 497 -18.80 -10.83 7.81
C PRO A 497 -18.21 -9.68 8.64
N GLN A 498 -17.18 -9.96 9.42
CA GLN A 498 -16.48 -8.95 10.24
C GLN A 498 -15.74 -7.90 9.41
N SER A 499 -15.57 -8.14 8.12
CA SER A 499 -15.02 -7.16 7.16
C SER A 499 -16.02 -6.05 6.80
N ASN A 500 -17.17 -5.94 7.49
CA ASN A 500 -18.08 -4.82 7.34
C ASN A 500 -17.44 -3.52 7.87
N GLU A 501 -17.94 -2.38 7.37
CA GLU A 501 -17.38 -1.06 7.71
C GLU A 501 -17.47 -0.75 9.20
N TRP A 502 -18.59 -1.07 9.83
CA TRP A 502 -18.80 -0.80 11.24
C TRP A 502 -17.77 -1.51 12.14
N ASP A 503 -17.60 -2.82 11.96
CA ASP A 503 -16.63 -3.58 12.76
C ASP A 503 -15.18 -3.19 12.43
N THR A 504 -14.89 -2.86 11.16
CA THR A 504 -13.58 -2.35 10.74
C THR A 504 -13.25 -1.01 11.43
N MET A 505 -14.23 -0.12 11.57
CA MET A 505 -14.04 1.15 12.29
C MET A 505 -13.89 0.96 13.80
N LEU A 506 -14.54 -0.05 14.40
CA LEU A 506 -14.41 -0.38 15.83
C LEU A 506 -13.05 -1.01 16.16
N ASN A 507 -12.43 -1.72 15.23
CA ASN A 507 -11.16 -2.43 15.44
C ASN A 507 -9.94 -1.52 15.30
N LYS A 508 -10.12 -0.27 14.87
CA LYS A 508 -9.07 0.75 14.94
C LYS A 508 -8.89 1.23 16.39
N ASP A 509 -7.71 1.67 16.75
CA ASP A 509 -7.22 1.84 18.12
C ASP A 509 -8.17 2.53 19.11
N SER A 510 -8.92 3.51 18.69
CA SER A 510 -9.83 4.27 19.57
C SER A 510 -11.32 3.99 19.36
N GLY A 511 -11.68 3.14 18.38
CA GLY A 511 -13.09 2.96 17.99
C GLY A 511 -13.70 4.26 17.50
N TYR A 512 -13.83 4.42 16.19
CA TYR A 512 -14.32 5.69 15.60
C TYR A 512 -15.83 5.88 15.69
N ILE A 513 -16.57 4.91 16.25
CA ILE A 513 -18.01 5.01 16.46
C ILE A 513 -18.28 5.68 17.82
N GLN A 514 -18.76 6.92 17.77
CA GLN A 514 -19.07 7.74 18.95
C GLN A 514 -20.57 7.71 19.27
N ASN A 515 -20.97 8.07 20.51
CA ASN A 515 -22.37 8.31 20.94
C ASN A 515 -23.37 7.24 20.41
N TRP A 516 -23.04 5.98 20.57
CA TRP A 516 -23.83 4.84 20.13
C TRP A 516 -24.92 4.42 21.14
N ASN A 517 -24.82 4.87 22.38
CA ASN A 517 -25.69 4.46 23.49
C ASN A 517 -27.15 4.90 23.26
N GLU A 518 -28.06 4.03 23.62
CA GLU A 518 -29.53 4.20 23.54
C GLU A 518 -30.07 4.46 22.12
N MET A 519 -29.24 4.28 21.09
CA MET A 519 -29.62 4.52 19.69
C MET A 519 -29.07 3.45 18.76
N PHE A 520 -29.94 2.70 18.09
CA PHE A 520 -29.56 1.85 16.98
C PHE A 520 -29.34 2.68 15.71
N SER A 521 -28.34 2.32 14.93
CA SER A 521 -28.06 2.87 13.61
C SER A 521 -28.41 1.85 12.53
N TRP A 522 -29.27 2.23 11.57
CA TRP A 522 -29.57 1.40 10.41
C TRP A 522 -28.32 1.15 9.55
N GLY A 523 -28.10 -0.11 9.18
CA GLY A 523 -27.08 -0.52 8.20
C GLY A 523 -27.66 -0.76 6.80
N GLN A 524 -26.76 -1.00 5.85
CA GLN A 524 -27.13 -1.40 4.49
C GLN A 524 -27.68 -2.83 4.44
N ASP A 525 -27.29 -3.68 5.37
CA ASP A 525 -27.39 -5.14 5.28
C ASP A 525 -28.80 -5.66 5.56
N THR A 526 -29.27 -6.57 4.70
CA THR A 526 -30.42 -7.42 4.97
C THR A 526 -29.98 -8.58 5.86
N VAL A 527 -30.83 -8.97 6.76
CA VAL A 527 -30.57 -10.10 7.66
C VAL A 527 -30.57 -11.41 6.87
N SER A 528 -29.58 -12.26 7.08
CA SER A 528 -29.37 -13.50 6.30
C SER A 528 -30.55 -14.47 6.37
N PHE A 529 -31.29 -14.50 7.49
CA PHE A 529 -32.41 -15.42 7.74
C PHE A 529 -33.80 -14.78 7.58
N ASP A 530 -33.94 -13.46 7.36
CA ASP A 530 -35.24 -12.78 7.18
C ASP A 530 -35.12 -11.55 6.27
N ALA A 531 -35.56 -11.69 5.04
CA ALA A 531 -35.48 -10.63 4.01
C ALA A 531 -36.31 -9.36 4.33
N LEU A 532 -37.25 -9.41 5.29
CA LEU A 532 -38.04 -8.25 5.74
C LEU A 532 -37.32 -7.41 6.80
N ARG A 533 -36.22 -7.92 7.34
CA ARG A 533 -35.44 -7.26 8.38
C ARG A 533 -34.14 -6.70 7.84
N ARG A 534 -33.65 -5.69 8.54
CA ARG A 534 -32.34 -5.04 8.27
C ARG A 534 -31.51 -5.05 9.53
N ALA A 535 -30.21 -5.17 9.35
CA ALA A 535 -29.28 -5.11 10.45
C ALA A 535 -29.15 -3.68 11.00
N VAL A 536 -29.02 -3.59 12.32
CA VAL A 536 -28.80 -2.34 13.06
C VAL A 536 -27.66 -2.53 14.05
N ARG A 537 -26.96 -1.44 14.39
CA ARG A 537 -25.83 -1.47 15.33
C ARG A 537 -25.96 -0.41 16.41
N GLY A 538 -25.32 -0.66 17.55
CA GLY A 538 -25.30 0.27 18.68
C GLY A 538 -26.30 -0.08 19.77
N TYR A 539 -26.74 0.93 20.54
CA TYR A 539 -27.67 0.91 21.66
C TYR A 539 -27.02 0.48 22.98
N ASP A 540 -26.83 -0.83 23.24
CA ASP A 540 -26.24 -1.34 24.50
C ASP A 540 -24.71 -1.33 24.47
N SER A 541 -24.11 -1.52 23.31
CA SER A 541 -22.68 -1.37 23.09
C SER A 541 -22.38 -0.93 21.65
N ALA A 542 -21.20 -0.39 21.40
CA ALA A 542 -20.78 -0.06 20.05
C ALA A 542 -20.72 -1.30 19.14
N ARG A 543 -20.49 -2.49 19.72
CA ARG A 543 -20.43 -3.76 18.98
C ARG A 543 -21.78 -4.45 18.84
N HIS A 544 -22.82 -4.02 19.58
CA HIS A 544 -24.12 -4.68 19.56
C HIS A 544 -24.71 -4.71 18.16
N TRP A 545 -24.92 -5.93 17.65
CA TRP A 545 -25.63 -6.21 16.42
C TRP A 545 -27.04 -6.68 16.71
N LEU A 546 -28.03 -6.10 16.06
CA LEU A 546 -29.41 -6.50 16.14
C LEU A 546 -30.08 -6.35 14.77
N HIS A 547 -31.33 -6.78 14.65
CA HIS A 547 -32.11 -6.65 13.43
C HIS A 547 -33.49 -6.07 13.73
N SER A 548 -34.04 -5.34 12.77
CA SER A 548 -35.38 -4.74 12.87
C SER A 548 -36.13 -4.81 11.55
N TYR A 549 -37.45 -4.79 11.61
CA TYR A 549 -38.31 -4.74 10.42
C TYR A 549 -38.07 -3.42 9.67
N ALA A 550 -37.68 -3.50 8.39
CA ALA A 550 -37.38 -2.35 7.54
C ALA A 550 -38.52 -1.34 7.38
N ALA A 551 -39.76 -1.81 7.50
CA ALA A 551 -41.00 -1.00 7.37
C ALA A 551 -41.39 -0.25 8.66
N ARG A 552 -40.79 -0.58 9.80
CA ARG A 552 -41.20 -0.01 11.10
C ARG A 552 -40.26 1.15 11.50
N SER A 553 -40.88 2.16 12.13
CA SER A 553 -40.18 3.29 12.74
C SER A 553 -40.21 3.10 14.26
N TYR A 554 -39.05 2.98 14.86
CA TYR A 554 -38.89 2.90 16.32
C TYR A 554 -38.17 4.17 16.80
N SER A 555 -38.53 4.67 17.99
CA SER A 555 -37.98 5.90 18.55
C SER A 555 -36.47 5.85 18.77
N ASN A 556 -35.91 4.66 18.96
CA ASN A 556 -34.49 4.39 19.17
C ASN A 556 -33.75 3.89 17.92
N HIS A 557 -34.37 3.95 16.73
CA HIS A 557 -33.73 3.58 15.47
C HIS A 557 -33.46 4.84 14.65
N GLY A 558 -32.21 5.08 14.30
CA GLY A 558 -31.76 6.29 13.65
C GLY A 558 -30.91 6.06 12.43
N PHE A 559 -30.59 7.14 11.76
CA PHE A 559 -29.69 7.19 10.64
C PHE A 559 -28.34 7.78 11.08
N ARG A 560 -27.30 6.98 11.04
CA ARG A 560 -25.90 7.40 11.22
C ARG A 560 -25.21 7.31 9.87
N PRO A 561 -25.05 8.41 9.15
CA PRO A 561 -24.40 8.40 7.86
C PRO A 561 -22.89 8.17 7.96
N VAL A 562 -22.35 7.64 6.87
CA VAL A 562 -20.93 7.77 6.50
C VAL A 562 -20.80 8.60 5.24
N LEU A 563 -19.69 9.31 5.12
CA LEU A 563 -19.27 10.01 3.90
C LEU A 563 -18.07 9.28 3.33
N GLU A 564 -18.26 8.60 2.22
CA GLU A 564 -17.21 7.94 1.45
C GLU A 564 -16.61 8.94 0.46
N VAL A 565 -15.30 9.16 0.50
CA VAL A 565 -14.62 10.07 -0.44
C VAL A 565 -14.61 9.45 -1.82
N ARG A 566 -15.13 10.17 -2.81
CA ARG A 566 -15.18 9.72 -4.21
C ARG A 566 -13.90 10.09 -4.96
N ASN A 567 -13.47 9.17 -5.84
CA ASN A 567 -12.32 9.39 -6.72
C ASN A 567 -11.04 9.84 -5.99
N PRO A 568 -10.61 9.16 -4.92
CA PRO A 568 -9.46 9.57 -4.10
C PRO A 568 -8.19 9.74 -4.95
N ASN A 569 -8.01 8.90 -5.98
CA ASN A 569 -6.85 8.97 -6.88
C ASN A 569 -6.74 10.31 -7.63
N THR A 570 -7.86 11.01 -7.86
CA THR A 570 -7.85 12.33 -8.51
C THR A 570 -7.53 13.46 -7.55
N LEU A 571 -7.68 13.22 -6.26
CA LEU A 571 -7.37 14.19 -5.19
C LEU A 571 -5.89 14.12 -4.77
N GLY A 572 -5.30 12.90 -4.80
CA GLY A 572 -3.98 12.62 -4.26
C GLY A 572 -3.93 12.60 -2.73
N PRO A 573 -2.80 12.17 -2.13
CA PRO A 573 -2.68 12.00 -0.68
C PRO A 573 -2.97 13.27 0.13
N ASP A 574 -2.56 14.43 -0.35
CA ASP A 574 -2.75 15.74 0.28
C ASP A 574 -3.99 16.47 -0.22
N GLY A 575 -4.91 15.76 -0.89
CA GLY A 575 -6.10 16.34 -1.51
C GLY A 575 -7.15 16.88 -0.54
N LEU A 576 -7.13 16.44 0.71
CA LEU A 576 -8.01 16.90 1.78
C LEU A 576 -7.25 17.83 2.72
N LYS A 577 -7.81 19.02 2.96
CA LYS A 577 -7.26 20.03 3.86
C LYS A 577 -8.28 20.42 4.91
N ALA A 578 -7.87 20.49 6.17
CA ALA A 578 -8.68 21.03 7.26
C ALA A 578 -8.58 22.57 7.29
N VAL A 579 -9.73 23.24 7.38
CA VAL A 579 -9.85 24.67 7.66
C VAL A 579 -10.45 24.85 9.04
N THR A 580 -9.81 25.69 9.86
CA THR A 580 -10.25 25.96 11.23
C THR A 580 -11.35 27.03 11.24
N LEU A 581 -12.46 26.76 11.91
CA LEU A 581 -13.51 27.74 12.21
C LEU A 581 -13.42 28.11 13.70
N ALA A 582 -12.89 29.27 14.00
CA ALA A 582 -12.89 29.82 15.35
C ALA A 582 -14.24 30.52 15.60
N LEU A 583 -14.91 30.22 16.71
CA LEU A 583 -16.29 30.63 16.95
C LEU A 583 -16.44 32.09 17.44
N GLY A 584 -15.32 32.84 17.61
CA GLY A 584 -15.37 34.28 17.85
C GLY A 584 -16.17 34.71 19.09
N GLY A 585 -16.19 33.90 20.14
CA GLY A 585 -17.02 34.08 21.33
C GLY A 585 -18.42 33.47 21.25
N GLY A 586 -18.84 32.98 20.06
CA GLY A 586 -20.04 32.17 19.89
C GLY A 586 -19.82 30.72 20.32
N LYS A 587 -20.86 29.90 20.20
CA LYS A 587 -20.85 28.48 20.57
C LYS A 587 -21.51 27.60 19.52
N LEU A 588 -21.06 26.38 19.43
CA LEU A 588 -21.79 25.29 18.78
C LEU A 588 -22.30 24.33 19.86
N GLY A 589 -23.63 24.28 20.04
CA GLY A 589 -24.21 23.61 21.19
C GLY A 589 -23.75 24.29 22.49
N SER A 590 -23.05 23.57 23.35
CA SER A 590 -22.44 24.09 24.58
C SER A 590 -20.97 24.47 24.46
N SER A 591 -20.25 24.03 23.39
CA SER A 591 -18.82 24.25 23.21
C SER A 591 -18.52 25.60 22.53
N SER A 592 -17.47 26.27 22.99
CA SER A 592 -16.85 27.42 22.33
C SER A 592 -15.54 27.07 21.61
N ASP A 593 -15.19 25.81 21.55
CA ASP A 593 -13.97 25.35 20.89
C ASP A 593 -14.02 25.60 19.37
N ALA A 594 -12.85 25.78 18.78
CA ALA A 594 -12.74 25.85 17.33
C ALA A 594 -13.11 24.49 16.71
N ILE A 595 -13.81 24.53 15.58
CA ILE A 595 -14.20 23.35 14.81
C ILE A 595 -13.45 23.32 13.48
N HIS A 596 -13.48 22.20 12.80
CA HIS A 596 -12.76 22.01 11.52
C HIS A 596 -13.71 21.55 10.43
N ILE A 597 -13.57 22.10 9.23
CA ILE A 597 -14.23 21.62 8.01
C ILE A 597 -13.20 21.08 7.05
N ILE A 598 -13.60 20.16 6.17
CA ILE A 598 -12.75 19.64 5.10
C ILE A 598 -12.99 20.41 3.80
N VAL A 599 -11.90 20.81 3.16
CA VAL A 599 -11.91 21.42 1.83
C VAL A 599 -10.90 20.75 0.92
N LYS A 600 -11.12 20.84 -0.39
CA LYS A 600 -10.17 20.37 -1.38
C LYS A 600 -8.94 21.28 -1.40
N THR A 601 -7.75 20.69 -1.27
CA THR A 601 -6.48 21.42 -1.31
C THR A 601 -6.32 22.18 -2.63
N GLY A 602 -5.90 23.44 -2.53
CA GLY A 602 -5.65 24.28 -3.70
C GLY A 602 -6.92 24.81 -4.39
N SER A 603 -8.11 24.55 -3.84
CA SER A 603 -9.39 25.02 -4.40
C SER A 603 -10.05 26.07 -3.52
N GLU A 604 -10.76 27.02 -4.12
CA GLU A 604 -11.68 27.89 -3.40
C GLU A 604 -12.80 27.06 -2.75
N PHE A 605 -13.31 27.52 -1.63
CA PHE A 605 -14.42 26.88 -0.93
C PHE A 605 -15.50 27.89 -0.52
N THR A 606 -16.66 27.42 -0.13
CA THR A 606 -17.77 28.27 0.31
C THR A 606 -17.68 28.53 1.81
N ALA A 607 -17.79 29.80 2.22
CA ALA A 607 -17.86 30.17 3.63
C ALA A 607 -19.10 29.52 4.28
N PRO A 608 -18.95 28.85 5.45
CA PRO A 608 -20.05 28.14 6.11
C PRO A 608 -21.22 29.04 6.49
N ALA A 609 -22.42 28.45 6.68
CA ALA A 609 -23.58 29.15 7.20
C ALA A 609 -23.33 29.68 8.62
N SER A 610 -24.10 30.68 9.04
CA SER A 610 -24.15 31.15 10.43
C SER A 610 -25.18 30.38 11.26
N ASP A 611 -26.10 29.69 10.58
CA ASP A 611 -27.13 28.90 11.25
C ASP A 611 -26.47 27.75 12.03
N GLY A 612 -27.06 27.36 13.15
CA GLY A 612 -26.48 26.40 14.07
C GLY A 612 -25.45 26.96 15.06
N LEU A 613 -24.91 28.17 14.81
CA LEU A 613 -24.02 28.87 15.76
C LEU A 613 -24.80 29.77 16.74
N ASN A 614 -24.59 29.54 18.01
CA ASN A 614 -25.14 30.39 19.07
C ASN A 614 -24.26 31.65 19.21
N ARG A 615 -24.90 32.82 19.18
CA ARG A 615 -24.22 34.12 19.34
C ARG A 615 -23.68 34.25 20.76
N PRO A 616 -22.64 35.09 20.97
CA PRO A 616 -22.16 35.42 22.32
C PRO A 616 -23.29 35.98 23.20
N ASP A 617 -23.22 35.73 24.53
CA ASP A 617 -24.18 36.24 25.51
C ASP A 617 -24.34 37.77 25.41
N GLY A 618 -25.61 38.23 25.38
CA GLY A 618 -25.95 39.65 25.25
C GLY A 618 -25.85 40.20 23.82
N ASN A 619 -25.44 39.43 22.83
CA ASN A 619 -25.41 39.86 21.45
C ASN A 619 -26.74 39.52 20.75
N THR A 620 -27.59 40.54 20.49
CA THR A 620 -28.89 40.42 19.83
C THR A 620 -28.87 40.89 18.37
N GLY A 621 -27.71 41.34 17.85
CA GLY A 621 -27.57 41.81 16.48
C GLY A 621 -27.73 40.70 15.44
N SER A 622 -28.04 41.05 14.19
CA SER A 622 -28.15 40.15 13.06
C SER A 622 -26.85 40.05 12.24
N TYR A 623 -25.86 40.89 12.52
CA TYR A 623 -24.60 40.88 11.78
C TYR A 623 -23.84 39.58 11.97
N PHE A 624 -23.37 39.00 10.88
CA PHE A 624 -22.46 37.87 10.89
C PHE A 624 -21.55 37.90 9.64
N MET A 625 -20.25 37.78 9.87
CA MET A 625 -19.23 37.58 8.83
C MET A 625 -18.16 36.63 9.34
N TRP A 626 -17.45 36.00 8.42
CA TRP A 626 -16.23 35.28 8.71
C TRP A 626 -15.00 36.15 8.43
N LEU A 627 -14.12 36.34 9.39
CA LEU A 627 -12.81 36.96 9.16
C LEU A 627 -11.81 35.87 8.80
N GLY A 628 -11.29 35.96 7.59
CA GLY A 628 -10.27 35.03 7.08
C GLY A 628 -8.89 35.32 7.65
N SER A 629 -8.02 34.29 7.60
CA SER A 629 -6.59 34.41 7.93
C SER A 629 -5.83 35.41 7.04
N ASP A 630 -6.41 35.77 5.88
CA ASP A 630 -5.95 36.81 4.96
C ASP A 630 -6.41 38.22 5.35
N GLY A 631 -7.12 38.35 6.47
CA GLY A 631 -7.65 39.63 6.96
C GLY A 631 -8.92 40.14 6.28
N LYS A 632 -9.52 39.38 5.36
CA LYS A 632 -10.76 39.76 4.68
C LYS A 632 -11.99 39.18 5.35
N LEU A 633 -13.12 39.87 5.16
CA LEU A 633 -14.43 39.43 5.64
C LEU A 633 -15.20 38.72 4.54
N TYR A 634 -15.77 37.55 4.88
CA TYR A 634 -16.56 36.72 4.01
C TYR A 634 -17.96 36.53 4.58
N ALA A 635 -18.98 36.86 3.82
CA ALA A 635 -20.36 36.52 4.17
C ALA A 635 -20.57 34.99 4.07
N PRO A 636 -21.49 34.40 4.86
CA PRO A 636 -21.95 33.03 4.61
C PRO A 636 -22.31 32.82 3.16
N GLY A 637 -21.86 31.72 2.55
CA GLY A 637 -22.05 31.42 1.13
C GLY A 637 -21.06 32.09 0.17
N ALA A 638 -20.22 33.03 0.64
CA ALA A 638 -19.20 33.66 -0.20
C ALA A 638 -18.06 32.70 -0.55
N ARG A 639 -17.38 32.94 -1.70
CA ARG A 639 -16.19 32.19 -2.08
C ARG A 639 -14.99 32.65 -1.25
N VAL A 640 -14.29 31.68 -0.68
CA VAL A 640 -13.08 31.86 0.14
C VAL A 640 -11.88 31.34 -0.63
N PRO A 641 -10.79 32.10 -0.76
CA PRO A 641 -9.59 31.66 -1.46
C PRO A 641 -8.92 30.41 -0.82
N ALA A 642 -8.22 29.63 -1.64
CA ALA A 642 -7.59 28.38 -1.23
C ALA A 642 -6.48 28.52 -0.16
N ASP A 643 -5.86 29.68 -0.06
CA ASP A 643 -4.79 29.98 0.91
C ASP A 643 -5.31 30.31 2.31
N VAL A 644 -6.61 30.57 2.46
CA VAL A 644 -7.24 30.81 3.76
C VAL A 644 -7.30 29.48 4.53
N THR A 645 -6.70 29.46 5.73
CA THR A 645 -6.61 28.26 6.58
C THR A 645 -7.46 28.35 7.84
N LYS A 646 -7.96 29.56 8.14
CA LYS A 646 -8.77 29.83 9.31
C LYS A 646 -9.82 30.90 9.00
N LEU A 647 -11.03 30.66 9.46
CA LEU A 647 -12.12 31.64 9.52
C LEU A 647 -12.48 31.88 10.98
N THR A 648 -12.69 33.15 11.34
CA THR A 648 -13.11 33.56 12.71
C THR A 648 -14.47 34.21 12.62
N ALA A 649 -15.45 33.70 13.35
CA ALA A 649 -16.80 34.24 13.39
C ALA A 649 -16.80 35.66 13.99
N GLN A 650 -17.45 36.57 13.30
CA GLN A 650 -17.65 37.96 13.72
C GLN A 650 -19.15 38.23 13.89
N PHE A 651 -19.60 38.36 15.13
CA PHE A 651 -21.01 38.60 15.49
C PHE A 651 -21.36 40.05 15.66
N ALA A 652 -20.37 40.93 15.63
CA ALA A 652 -20.52 42.36 15.66
C ALA A 652 -19.54 43.00 14.67
N LEU A 653 -19.91 44.15 14.12
CA LEU A 653 -19.01 44.96 13.34
C LEU A 653 -17.84 45.44 14.20
N SER A 654 -16.63 45.14 13.73
CA SER A 654 -15.44 45.77 14.31
C SER A 654 -15.30 47.19 13.76
N GLU A 655 -15.08 48.16 14.63
CA GLU A 655 -14.72 49.51 14.19
C GLU A 655 -13.43 49.46 13.34
N GLN A 656 -13.49 49.96 12.11
CA GLN A 656 -12.35 49.98 11.21
C GLN A 656 -11.28 51.01 11.65
N PHE A 657 -11.72 52.05 12.34
CA PHE A 657 -10.86 53.14 12.84
C PHE A 657 -10.98 53.32 14.35
N SER A 658 -9.97 53.91 14.95
CA SER A 658 -9.95 54.21 16.37
C SER A 658 -10.82 55.42 16.74
N LEU A 659 -11.51 56.03 15.78
CA LEU A 659 -12.44 57.13 16.04
C LEU A 659 -13.66 56.62 16.83
N LYS A 660 -14.07 57.40 17.80
CA LYS A 660 -15.26 57.06 18.60
C LYS A 660 -16.55 57.41 17.84
N PRO A 661 -17.47 56.48 17.61
CA PRO A 661 -18.78 56.78 17.03
C PRO A 661 -19.51 57.86 17.85
N GLY A 662 -20.22 58.78 17.14
CA GLY A 662 -20.86 59.94 17.71
C GLY A 662 -19.94 61.18 17.82
N GLY A 663 -18.65 61.06 17.50
CA GLY A 663 -17.74 62.18 17.41
C GLY A 663 -18.06 63.09 16.23
N ARG A 664 -17.99 64.42 16.42
CA ARG A 664 -18.28 65.42 15.37
C ARG A 664 -16.98 65.93 14.75
N TYR A 665 -16.99 65.95 13.40
CA TYR A 665 -15.84 66.33 12.57
C TYR A 665 -16.30 67.26 11.48
N TYR A 666 -15.43 68.18 10.99
CA TYR A 666 -15.79 69.19 9.98
C TYR A 666 -15.06 68.92 8.69
N PHE A 667 -15.80 69.00 7.56
CA PHE A 667 -15.26 68.75 6.22
C PHE A 667 -15.50 70.02 5.36
N ASP A 668 -14.54 70.33 4.48
CA ASP A 668 -14.64 71.41 3.52
C ASP A 668 -15.32 70.89 2.23
N LEU A 669 -16.56 71.23 2.05
CA LEU A 669 -17.33 70.87 0.86
C LEU A 669 -17.49 72.05 -0.13
N SER A 670 -16.82 73.20 0.10
CA SER A 670 -16.95 74.42 -0.69
C SER A 670 -16.55 74.23 -2.16
N GLY A 671 -15.63 73.29 -2.43
CA GLY A 671 -15.16 72.93 -3.80
C GLY A 671 -15.98 71.88 -4.51
N GLU A 672 -17.02 71.30 -3.87
CA GLU A 672 -17.64 70.07 -4.33
C GLU A 672 -18.83 70.26 -5.31
N ASP A 673 -19.14 71.48 -5.69
CA ASP A 673 -20.20 71.81 -6.66
C ASP A 673 -21.54 71.14 -6.34
N ILE A 674 -21.98 71.25 -5.06
CA ILE A 674 -23.21 70.65 -4.56
C ILE A 674 -24.41 71.48 -5.03
N PRO A 675 -25.36 70.88 -5.81
CA PRO A 675 -26.48 71.61 -6.35
C PRO A 675 -27.52 71.96 -5.30
N GLY A 676 -28.33 73.00 -5.58
CA GLY A 676 -29.39 73.50 -4.70
C GLY A 676 -29.03 74.74 -3.93
N THR A 677 -29.94 75.20 -3.09
CA THR A 677 -29.71 76.33 -2.21
C THR A 677 -29.08 75.88 -0.91
N VAL A 678 -27.99 76.52 -0.49
CA VAL A 678 -27.32 76.16 0.76
C VAL A 678 -28.27 76.32 1.96
N ASN A 679 -28.28 75.34 2.84
CA ASN A 679 -29.14 75.32 4.02
C ASN A 679 -28.73 76.43 5.04
N GLY A 680 -29.62 77.37 5.26
CA GLY A 680 -29.37 78.51 6.18
C GLY A 680 -29.19 78.11 7.67
N ASN A 681 -29.47 76.85 8.05
CA ASN A 681 -29.24 76.33 9.40
C ASN A 681 -27.82 75.76 9.58
N LEU A 682 -27.00 75.69 8.51
CA LEU A 682 -25.61 75.33 8.65
C LEU A 682 -24.82 76.37 9.46
N PRO A 683 -23.92 75.92 10.31
CA PRO A 683 -23.02 76.82 11.03
C PRO A 683 -22.16 77.70 10.09
N ASP A 684 -21.87 77.21 8.95
CA ASP A 684 -21.10 77.86 7.88
C ASP A 684 -21.78 77.71 6.50
N SER A 685 -22.36 78.81 5.98
CA SER A 685 -23.03 78.85 4.69
C SER A 685 -22.05 78.80 3.50
N THR A 686 -20.75 78.93 3.71
CA THR A 686 -19.72 78.86 2.67
C THR A 686 -19.26 77.43 2.43
N LEU A 687 -19.73 76.49 3.20
CA LEU A 687 -19.45 75.07 3.19
C LEU A 687 -17.99 74.72 3.46
N HIS A 688 -17.16 75.62 4.01
CA HIS A 688 -15.79 75.28 4.40
C HIS A 688 -15.74 74.43 5.68
N TYR A 689 -16.76 74.52 6.55
CA TYR A 689 -16.84 73.82 7.82
C TYR A 689 -18.19 73.13 8.02
N VAL A 690 -18.45 72.11 7.15
CA VAL A 690 -19.68 71.32 7.29
C VAL A 690 -19.52 70.28 8.37
N PRO A 691 -20.38 70.24 9.41
CA PRO A 691 -20.30 69.29 10.47
C PRO A 691 -20.84 67.93 10.06
N PHE A 692 -20.05 66.87 10.36
CA PHE A 692 -20.41 65.48 10.17
C PHE A 692 -20.24 64.74 11.47
N THR A 693 -21.15 63.84 11.79
CA THR A 693 -21.03 62.90 12.88
C THR A 693 -20.48 61.58 12.33
N TYR A 694 -19.40 61.07 12.94
CA TYR A 694 -18.88 59.71 12.63
C TYR A 694 -19.87 58.67 13.14
N ALA A 695 -20.50 57.94 12.23
CA ALA A 695 -21.48 56.93 12.58
C ALA A 695 -20.83 55.57 12.97
N GLY A 696 -19.50 55.47 12.83
CA GLY A 696 -18.79 54.21 13.02
C GLY A 696 -18.80 53.32 11.77
N THR A 697 -18.38 52.10 11.97
CA THR A 697 -18.43 51.05 10.93
C THR A 697 -19.84 50.47 10.89
N ILE A 698 -20.46 50.55 9.73
CA ILE A 698 -21.81 50.02 9.49
C ILE A 698 -21.79 49.00 8.36
N GLU A 699 -22.73 48.07 8.38
CA GLU A 699 -23.01 47.18 7.25
C GLU A 699 -24.26 47.68 6.52
N ALA A 700 -24.07 48.09 5.28
CA ALA A 700 -25.15 48.61 4.47
C ALA A 700 -25.05 48.02 3.04
N TYR A 701 -26.14 47.98 2.35
CA TYR A 701 -26.13 47.66 0.94
C TYR A 701 -25.70 48.89 0.10
N LYS A 702 -25.09 48.60 -1.04
CA LYS A 702 -24.73 49.58 -2.07
C LYS A 702 -25.58 49.41 -3.29
N LEU A 703 -26.27 50.42 -3.72
CA LEU A 703 -26.98 50.43 -5.00
C LEU A 703 -25.97 50.44 -6.15
N THR A 704 -26.28 49.74 -7.25
CA THR A 704 -25.52 49.81 -8.51
C THR A 704 -26.00 51.00 -9.35
N SER A 705 -25.19 51.34 -10.34
CA SER A 705 -25.57 52.38 -11.35
C SER A 705 -26.82 52.02 -12.15
N ALA A 706 -27.19 50.73 -12.23
CA ALA A 706 -28.42 50.29 -12.90
C ALA A 706 -29.67 50.60 -12.06
N MET A 707 -29.51 50.98 -10.78
CA MET A 707 -30.58 51.47 -9.91
C MET A 707 -31.69 50.45 -9.67
N ALA A 708 -31.43 49.17 -9.81
CA ALA A 708 -32.35 48.14 -9.39
C ALA A 708 -32.49 48.21 -7.88
N THR A 709 -33.68 48.44 -7.40
CA THR A 709 -33.96 48.72 -6.00
C THR A 709 -34.80 47.63 -5.36
N THR A 710 -34.74 46.42 -5.91
CA THR A 710 -35.32 45.27 -5.23
C THR A 710 -34.45 44.88 -4.02
N GLU A 711 -35.07 44.40 -2.99
CA GLU A 711 -34.38 43.90 -1.77
C GLU A 711 -33.29 42.89 -2.12
N GLU A 712 -33.61 41.96 -3.00
CA GLU A 712 -32.68 40.92 -3.49
C GLU A 712 -31.45 41.54 -4.16
N TYR A 713 -31.64 42.52 -5.01
CA TYR A 713 -30.55 43.16 -5.74
C TYR A 713 -29.66 44.02 -4.79
N ALA A 714 -30.26 44.72 -3.84
CA ALA A 714 -29.55 45.52 -2.83
C ALA A 714 -28.66 44.62 -1.94
N GLN A 715 -29.13 43.42 -1.60
CA GLN A 715 -28.38 42.49 -0.74
C GLN A 715 -27.06 42.01 -1.39
N GLN A 716 -26.99 41.92 -2.70
CA GLN A 716 -25.78 41.49 -3.42
C GLN A 716 -24.59 42.46 -3.27
N ASN A 717 -24.86 43.73 -2.96
CA ASN A 717 -23.84 44.77 -2.80
C ASN A 717 -23.62 45.21 -1.32
N LYS A 718 -24.04 44.39 -0.40
CA LYS A 718 -23.89 44.64 1.03
C LYS A 718 -22.45 44.48 1.47
N TYR A 719 -21.89 45.46 2.19
CA TYR A 719 -20.53 45.45 2.72
C TYR A 719 -20.35 46.34 3.92
N ALA A 720 -19.38 46.06 4.78
CA ALA A 720 -19.02 46.88 5.91
C ALA A 720 -18.18 48.12 5.47
N HIS A 721 -18.51 49.27 5.96
CA HIS A 721 -17.79 50.52 5.69
C HIS A 721 -17.95 51.52 6.81
N SER A 722 -16.97 52.40 6.96
CA SER A 722 -17.02 53.50 7.94
C SER A 722 -17.64 54.72 7.33
N LEU A 723 -18.59 55.34 8.07
CA LEU A 723 -19.45 56.39 7.54
C LEU A 723 -19.43 57.62 8.41
N PHE A 724 -19.34 58.80 7.75
CA PHE A 724 -19.61 60.09 8.35
C PHE A 724 -20.92 60.60 7.73
N ILE A 725 -21.84 61.05 8.58
CA ILE A 725 -23.15 61.61 8.17
C ILE A 725 -23.17 63.08 8.46
N ALA A 726 -23.52 63.93 7.45
CA ALA A 726 -23.68 65.37 7.66
C ALA A 726 -24.81 65.63 8.66
N ASP A 727 -24.53 66.48 9.64
CA ASP A 727 -25.48 66.82 10.71
C ASP A 727 -26.69 67.60 10.20
N TYR A 728 -26.60 68.17 9.00
CA TYR A 728 -27.64 68.94 8.32
C TYR A 728 -27.79 68.51 6.87
N ASN A 729 -28.95 68.69 6.30
CA ASN A 729 -29.05 68.77 4.86
C ASN A 729 -28.19 69.92 4.34
N VAL A 730 -27.16 69.63 3.56
CA VAL A 730 -26.18 70.64 3.13
C VAL A 730 -26.83 71.66 2.20
N THR A 731 -27.68 71.20 1.27
CA THR A 731 -28.48 72.05 0.40
C THR A 731 -29.95 71.59 0.40
N HIS A 732 -30.84 72.46 -0.03
CA HIS A 732 -32.27 72.19 -0.24
C HIS A 732 -32.72 72.74 -1.60
N THR A 733 -33.97 72.48 -1.99
CA THR A 733 -34.52 72.87 -3.27
C THR A 733 -33.70 72.31 -4.45
N VAL A 734 -33.43 71.05 -4.37
CA VAL A 734 -32.62 70.30 -5.32
C VAL A 734 -33.36 69.01 -5.74
N SER A 735 -33.34 68.70 -7.02
CA SER A 735 -33.92 67.44 -7.51
C SER A 735 -32.95 66.25 -7.36
N TRP A 736 -33.51 65.06 -7.38
CA TRP A 736 -32.69 63.87 -7.41
C TRP A 736 -31.75 63.81 -8.65
N ASP A 737 -32.27 64.23 -9.80
CA ASP A 737 -31.51 64.29 -11.08
C ASP A 737 -30.35 65.29 -11.01
N ASP A 738 -30.53 66.46 -10.31
CA ASP A 738 -29.46 67.40 -10.12
C ASP A 738 -28.30 66.78 -9.28
N LEU A 739 -28.65 66.04 -8.21
CA LEU A 739 -27.67 65.35 -7.39
C LEU A 739 -26.99 64.22 -8.15
N ASN A 740 -27.77 63.45 -8.94
CA ASN A 740 -27.23 62.37 -9.72
C ASN A 740 -26.29 62.84 -10.85
N THR A 741 -26.63 63.97 -11.51
CA THR A 741 -25.78 64.59 -12.52
C THR A 741 -24.41 65.02 -11.98
N LYS A 742 -24.32 65.32 -10.72
CA LYS A 742 -23.09 65.64 -9.98
C LYS A 742 -22.45 64.40 -9.31
N SER A 743 -22.96 63.21 -9.61
CA SER A 743 -22.51 61.93 -9.00
C SER A 743 -22.66 61.83 -7.48
N LEU A 744 -23.53 62.67 -6.89
CA LEU A 744 -23.74 62.70 -5.45
C LEU A 744 -24.74 61.68 -4.94
N ILE A 745 -25.40 60.93 -5.80
CA ILE A 745 -26.31 59.83 -5.39
C ILE A 745 -25.54 58.55 -5.17
N PHE A 746 -24.70 58.15 -6.10
CA PHE A 746 -23.95 56.90 -6.02
C PHE A 746 -22.51 57.07 -5.53
N GLY A 747 -22.04 58.28 -5.50
CA GLY A 747 -20.76 58.66 -4.96
C GLY A 747 -19.77 59.21 -5.96
N LYS A 748 -19.07 60.24 -5.58
CA LYS A 748 -17.89 60.76 -6.29
C LYS A 748 -16.69 60.76 -5.35
N ASN A 749 -15.48 60.79 -5.89
CA ASN A 749 -14.26 60.87 -5.11
C ASN A 749 -14.18 62.25 -4.44
N TYR A 750 -13.88 62.26 -3.17
CA TYR A 750 -13.62 63.41 -2.33
C TYR A 750 -12.37 63.16 -1.47
N ALA A 751 -11.44 64.09 -1.47
CA ALA A 751 -10.22 63.97 -0.68
C ALA A 751 -10.16 65.05 0.38
N SER A 752 -9.91 64.71 1.62
CA SER A 752 -9.76 65.64 2.73
C SER A 752 -8.71 65.13 3.75
N GLY A 753 -7.80 66.01 4.16
CA GLY A 753 -6.76 65.63 5.15
C GLY A 753 -5.84 64.45 4.73
N GLY A 754 -5.67 64.26 3.41
CA GLY A 754 -4.88 63.09 2.89
C GLY A 754 -5.62 61.77 2.92
N VAL A 755 -6.93 61.76 3.15
CA VAL A 755 -7.81 60.59 3.14
C VAL A 755 -8.79 60.73 1.97
N ASP A 756 -8.95 59.63 1.21
CA ASP A 756 -9.90 59.52 0.13
C ASP A 756 -11.27 59.01 0.65
N TYR A 757 -12.31 59.75 0.31
CA TYR A 757 -13.70 59.46 0.67
C TYR A 757 -14.55 59.26 -0.57
N THR A 758 -15.68 58.63 -0.41
CA THR A 758 -16.79 58.68 -1.36
C THR A 758 -17.86 59.60 -0.79
N LEU A 759 -18.03 60.80 -1.42
CA LEU A 759 -19.08 61.74 -1.07
C LEU A 759 -20.35 61.34 -1.85
N ARG A 760 -21.44 61.07 -1.13
CA ARG A 760 -22.74 60.66 -1.69
C ARG A 760 -23.92 61.12 -0.83
#